data_69a1cd0828fa0bb6e12664a38e99888c
#
_entry.id   69a1cd0828fa0bb6e12664a38e99888c
#
_cell.length_a   1.000
_cell.length_b   1.000
_cell.length_c   1.000
_cell.angle_alpha   90.00
_cell.angle_beta   90.00
_cell.angle_gamma   90.00
#
_symmetry.space_group_name_H-M   'P 1'
#
loop_
_entity.id
_entity.type
_entity.pdbx_description
1 polymer ?
#
loop_
_entity_poly.entity_id
_entity_poly.type
_entity_poly.pdbx_seq_one_letter_code
_entity_poly.pdbx_strand_id
1 'polypeptide(L)'
;MGFSGFWRHFTEAREVDGTDEMKGHLTNPSQPGSHVCCQGGFLIAWLAGFLALVTGLPAQGTLDDYQRASNLRKQAEGKLCKGKVEAHWLAGGGRFWYRNELAGGHSEFVFVDIGKGLKKVVVGGEKVAAALARETGSEVDPEEVNIEAMDMDEDGRVLVNSGGLAFRLDSESGAFIGPADKLGKPVKGREPGGGHRNRYARRGNVSPDRKWKISVIEGNIIGQAHDGNNRIAFTGKGEVEKMQVYWSPDSRYFIAMQTVAGVDHIVHALESSPGNQVQPRLKSWRYTKPGDRIAITKPRLFSLEEKSEIALDDRLYANPWQIDRLRWALDSSGFTFIYNQRGHQVLRLVEVSAFDGATRTLIEEVPDTFVNYFQKQFVAFLDGREEVIWMSERDGWNHLYLFDAKTGGLKNRITGGQWVVRGVDRVDPDKGHIWFRACGIDGNQDPYHVHFCRINFDGTGLVRLTEGDGTHEIRYSPDRRFFIDRYSRVDLPPVHELRRSNDGSLVCQLEQADISQLQALDGWSMPERFTAKARDGKTDIWGIIHRPANLDPSRNYPVIEKIYAGPHGQYVPKRFYSFFTAMDLAELGFVVVVIDGMGTNWRSKAFLDVCWKNLKDAGFPDRIPWIKAAARKYPFMDTSRVGIYGGSAGGQNALGALLFHPGFYKAAAADCGCHDNRMDKIHWNEGWMGLMGPHYAENSNVTYAHKLEGKLLLTVGELDTKVDPASTMQVVNALIKADKDFDLVVVPGAGHGVGETPYLRRRRQDFFVRNLLGVEPRRE
;
A
#
# COMPACT_ATOMS: atom_id res chain seq x y z
N MET A 1 -20.43 6.13 -5.17
CA MET A 1 -19.41 5.82 -4.15
C MET A 1 -18.25 5.22 -4.89
N GLY A 2 -17.18 6.00 -5.07
CA GLY A 2 -16.07 5.65 -5.94
C GLY A 2 -15.12 4.65 -5.28
N PHE A 3 -14.57 3.77 -6.09
CA PHE A 3 -13.56 2.76 -5.76
C PHE A 3 -12.24 3.32 -5.17
N SER A 4 -12.09 4.62 -5.02
CA SER A 4 -10.89 5.25 -4.43
C SER A 4 -10.74 5.02 -2.92
N GLY A 5 -11.77 4.54 -2.22
CA GLY A 5 -11.72 4.22 -0.78
C GLY A 5 -11.23 2.82 -0.45
N PHE A 6 -11.21 1.91 -1.43
CA PHE A 6 -10.95 0.49 -1.18
C PHE A 6 -9.43 0.14 -1.09
N TRP A 7 -8.57 0.98 -1.65
CA TRP A 7 -7.12 0.72 -1.76
C TRP A 7 -6.26 1.41 -0.70
N ARG A 8 -6.80 2.37 0.05
CA ARG A 8 -6.04 2.98 1.17
C ARG A 8 -5.74 2.01 2.32
N HIS A 9 -6.42 0.87 2.40
CA HIS A 9 -6.23 -0.12 3.45
C HIS A 9 -5.20 -1.23 3.13
N PHE A 10 -4.58 -1.22 1.97
CA PHE A 10 -3.61 -2.26 1.60
C PHE A 10 -2.14 -1.89 1.80
N THR A 11 -1.84 -0.64 2.14
CA THR A 11 -0.46 -0.20 2.40
C THR A 11 -0.16 0.05 3.88
N GLU A 12 -1.18 0.02 4.75
CA GLU A 12 -0.97 0.09 6.20
C GLU A 12 -1.61 -1.14 6.86
N ALA A 13 -0.79 -2.09 7.29
CA ALA A 13 -1.21 -3.08 8.27
C ALA A 13 -1.40 -2.37 9.61
N ARG A 14 -2.60 -1.91 9.90
CA ARG A 14 -2.98 -1.55 11.27
C ARG A 14 -3.29 -2.82 12.02
N GLU A 15 -2.54 -3.09 13.04
CA GLU A 15 -2.84 -4.05 14.10
C GLU A 15 -4.13 -3.64 14.80
N VAL A 16 -5.04 -4.59 14.94
CA VAL A 16 -6.14 -4.50 15.90
C VAL A 16 -5.64 -5.24 17.13
N ASP A 17 -5.33 -4.50 18.17
CA ASP A 17 -5.08 -4.97 19.51
C ASP A 17 -6.41 -5.43 20.12
N GLY A 18 -6.47 -6.67 20.52
CA GLY A 18 -7.60 -7.27 21.20
C GLY A 18 -7.10 -8.09 22.38
N THR A 19 -6.72 -7.40 23.45
CA THR A 19 -6.52 -8.03 24.76
C THR A 19 -7.83 -7.91 25.54
N ASP A 20 -8.53 -9.01 25.70
CA ASP A 20 -9.51 -9.18 26.78
C ASP A 20 -9.02 -10.29 27.70
N GLU A 21 -8.75 -9.87 28.95
CA GLU A 21 -8.40 -10.72 30.09
C GLU A 21 -9.60 -11.60 30.48
N MET A 22 -9.39 -12.91 30.53
CA MET A 22 -10.21 -13.76 31.38
C MET A 22 -9.35 -14.45 32.41
N LYS A 23 -9.48 -13.97 33.67
CA LYS A 23 -9.08 -14.65 34.89
C LYS A 23 -9.99 -15.84 35.13
N GLY A 24 -9.45 -17.01 35.23
CA GLY A 24 -10.14 -18.20 35.72
C GLY A 24 -9.25 -19.01 36.63
N HIS A 25 -9.53 -18.93 37.93
CA HIS A 25 -8.92 -19.76 38.96
C HIS A 25 -9.20 -21.25 38.72
N LEU A 26 -8.17 -22.08 38.87
CA LEU A 26 -8.37 -23.43 39.41
C LEU A 26 -7.10 -23.90 40.17
N THR A 27 -7.41 -24.43 41.30
CA THR A 27 -6.66 -24.86 42.49
C THR A 27 -5.81 -26.12 42.24
N ASN A 28 -4.67 -26.15 42.90
CA ASN A 28 -3.81 -27.32 43.14
C ASN A 28 -4.50 -28.33 44.12
N PRO A 29 -4.16 -29.65 44.09
CA PRO A 29 -3.55 -30.16 45.26
C PRO A 29 -2.44 -31.22 45.12
N SER A 30 -1.45 -31.07 46.00
CA SER A 30 -0.79 -32.10 46.85
C SER A 30 0.15 -33.14 46.26
N GLN A 31 1.37 -33.07 46.78
CA GLN A 31 2.38 -34.14 46.96
C GLN A 31 1.91 -35.24 47.93
N PRO A 32 2.61 -36.40 48.12
CA PRO A 32 3.95 -36.53 48.72
C PRO A 32 4.81 -37.67 48.12
N GLY A 33 6.11 -37.64 48.13
CA GLY A 33 7.06 -37.92 49.21
C GLY A 33 7.70 -39.29 49.11
N SER A 34 8.99 -39.40 49.05
CA SER A 34 9.80 -40.18 49.96
C SER A 34 11.27 -40.37 49.50
N HIS A 35 12.11 -40.21 50.51
CA HIS A 35 13.56 -40.41 50.65
C HIS A 35 14.15 -41.67 50.06
N VAL A 36 15.45 -41.61 49.67
CA VAL A 36 16.53 -42.42 50.34
C VAL A 36 17.91 -41.88 50.00
N CYS A 37 18.70 -41.77 51.03
CA CYS A 37 20.12 -41.43 51.15
C CYS A 37 21.00 -42.60 50.72
N CYS A 38 22.23 -42.37 50.21
CA CYS A 38 23.44 -42.96 50.77
C CYS A 38 24.73 -42.41 50.13
N GLN A 39 25.65 -42.23 51.01
CA GLN A 39 27.01 -41.73 51.06
C GLN A 39 28.03 -42.43 50.15
N GLY A 40 29.10 -41.69 49.80
CA GLY A 40 30.46 -42.18 50.04
C GLY A 40 31.43 -42.02 48.89
N GLY A 41 32.49 -41.26 49.13
CA GLY A 41 33.79 -41.58 48.57
C GLY A 41 34.63 -40.50 47.90
N PHE A 42 35.53 -39.92 48.63
CA PHE A 42 36.63 -39.07 48.16
C PHE A 42 37.48 -39.70 47.06
N LEU A 43 37.83 -38.93 46.02
CA LEU A 43 39.23 -39.01 45.46
C LEU A 43 39.53 -37.65 44.74
N ILE A 44 40.55 -36.99 45.29
CA ILE A 44 41.22 -35.83 44.75
C ILE A 44 42.16 -36.30 43.64
N ALA A 45 42.02 -35.76 42.46
CA ALA A 45 43.10 -35.78 41.47
C ALA A 45 43.05 -34.46 40.65
N TRP A 46 44.16 -33.77 40.70
CA TRP A 46 44.56 -32.61 39.98
C TRP A 46 44.33 -32.79 38.45
N LEU A 47 43.63 -31.86 37.81
CA LEU A 47 43.90 -31.58 36.42
C LEU A 47 43.79 -30.07 36.20
N ALA A 48 44.92 -29.56 35.78
CA ALA A 48 45.19 -28.17 35.47
C ALA A 48 44.20 -27.59 34.44
N GLY A 49 43.98 -26.31 34.61
CA GLY A 49 43.12 -25.48 33.80
C GLY A 49 43.32 -25.62 32.29
N PHE A 50 42.22 -25.89 31.64
CA PHE A 50 41.90 -25.39 30.34
C PHE A 50 40.53 -24.65 30.52
N LEU A 51 40.65 -23.40 30.93
CA LEU A 51 39.57 -22.46 30.68
C LEU A 51 39.59 -22.24 29.15
N ALA A 52 39.05 -23.21 28.41
CA ALA A 52 38.61 -22.95 27.05
C ALA A 52 37.53 -21.89 27.20
N LEU A 53 37.86 -20.65 26.85
CA LEU A 53 36.87 -19.72 26.34
C LEU A 53 36.17 -20.46 25.19
N VAL A 54 35.07 -21.13 25.51
CA VAL A 54 34.07 -21.50 24.54
C VAL A 54 33.47 -20.15 24.12
N THR A 55 34.18 -19.46 23.22
CA THR A 55 33.51 -18.54 22.31
C THR A 55 32.49 -19.42 21.59
N GLY A 56 31.26 -19.40 22.07
CA GLY A 56 30.16 -20.14 21.44
C GLY A 56 30.17 -19.77 19.99
N LEU A 57 30.56 -20.73 19.14
CA LEU A 57 30.36 -20.57 17.69
C LEU A 57 28.89 -20.20 17.52
N PRO A 58 28.57 -19.10 16.85
CA PRO A 58 27.19 -18.72 16.64
C PRO A 58 26.50 -19.86 15.90
N ALA A 59 25.80 -20.70 16.65
CA ALA A 59 25.03 -21.79 16.09
C ALA A 59 23.84 -21.18 15.36
N GLN A 60 23.45 -21.72 14.22
CA GLN A 60 22.29 -21.29 13.44
C GLN A 60 21.07 -22.08 13.91
N GLY A 61 19.93 -21.38 14.12
CA GLY A 61 18.67 -22.02 14.55
C GLY A 61 18.68 -22.52 15.99
N THR A 62 19.45 -21.89 16.90
CA THR A 62 19.48 -22.19 18.33
C THR A 62 18.27 -21.62 19.05
N LEU A 63 18.03 -22.05 20.31
CA LEU A 63 16.99 -21.46 21.15
C LEU A 63 17.20 -19.96 21.34
N ASP A 64 18.43 -19.53 21.56
CA ASP A 64 18.79 -18.11 21.72
C ASP A 64 18.47 -17.31 20.45
N ASP A 65 18.67 -17.88 19.25
CA ASP A 65 18.30 -17.25 17.97
C ASP A 65 16.79 -17.06 17.88
N TYR A 66 16.00 -18.06 18.26
CA TYR A 66 14.54 -17.96 18.30
C TYR A 66 14.06 -16.91 19.31
N GLN A 67 14.69 -16.82 20.48
CA GLN A 67 14.34 -15.83 21.50
C GLN A 67 14.67 -14.41 21.04
N ARG A 68 15.85 -14.18 20.43
CA ARG A 68 16.20 -12.89 19.81
C ARG A 68 15.20 -12.52 18.73
N ALA A 69 14.96 -13.41 17.77
CA ALA A 69 14.01 -13.19 16.67
C ALA A 69 12.60 -12.82 17.15
N SER A 70 12.10 -13.54 18.18
CA SER A 70 10.75 -13.29 18.72
C SER A 70 10.61 -11.97 19.47
N ASN A 71 11.68 -11.52 20.15
CA ASN A 71 11.67 -10.35 21.01
C ASN A 71 12.02 -9.04 20.25
N LEU A 72 12.77 -9.14 19.16
CA LEU A 72 13.34 -7.99 18.46
C LEU A 72 12.30 -6.94 18.06
N ARG A 73 11.14 -7.37 17.58
CA ARG A 73 10.06 -6.46 17.21
C ARG A 73 9.59 -5.61 18.38
N LYS A 74 9.29 -6.26 19.52
CA LYS A 74 8.84 -5.57 20.74
C LYS A 74 9.93 -4.65 21.29
N GLN A 75 11.18 -5.10 21.25
CA GLN A 75 12.31 -4.31 21.72
C GLN A 75 12.56 -3.06 20.85
N ALA A 76 12.25 -3.12 19.54
CA ALA A 76 12.42 -1.99 18.62
C ALA A 76 11.28 -0.94 18.71
N GLU A 77 10.15 -1.29 19.32
CA GLU A 77 9.03 -0.35 19.53
C GLU A 77 9.48 0.81 20.42
N GLY A 78 9.12 2.05 20.01
CA GLY A 78 9.47 3.26 20.77
C GLY A 78 10.96 3.65 20.78
N LYS A 79 11.83 2.92 20.05
CA LYS A 79 13.29 3.18 20.04
C LYS A 79 13.76 4.14 18.95
N LEU A 80 12.85 4.61 18.09
CA LEU A 80 13.13 5.63 17.08
C LEU A 80 12.81 7.01 17.64
N CYS A 81 13.85 7.78 18.02
CA CYS A 81 13.69 9.13 18.54
C CYS A 81 13.68 10.15 17.40
N LYS A 82 12.96 11.27 17.55
CA LYS A 82 12.84 12.36 16.54
C LYS A 82 12.39 11.88 15.16
N GLY A 83 11.73 10.74 15.10
CA GLY A 83 11.31 10.07 13.86
C GLY A 83 10.10 10.72 13.17
N LYS A 84 9.43 11.68 13.83
CA LYS A 84 8.20 12.31 13.36
C LYS A 84 8.19 13.79 13.71
N VAL A 85 7.88 14.64 12.72
CA VAL A 85 7.58 16.05 12.94
C VAL A 85 6.11 16.29 12.56
N GLU A 86 5.26 16.51 13.56
CA GLU A 86 3.86 16.87 13.39
C GLU A 86 3.67 18.34 13.73
N ALA A 87 3.64 19.20 12.70
CA ALA A 87 3.58 20.63 12.88
C ALA A 87 2.19 21.10 13.32
N HIS A 88 2.15 21.80 14.44
CA HIS A 88 1.01 22.55 14.95
C HIS A 88 1.14 24.01 14.53
N TRP A 89 0.57 24.36 13.37
CA TRP A 89 0.71 25.69 12.79
C TRP A 89 -0.08 26.74 13.55
N LEU A 90 0.51 27.92 13.71
CA LEU A 90 -0.19 29.11 14.19
C LEU A 90 -0.88 29.85 13.04
N ALA A 91 -1.79 30.76 13.37
CA ALA A 91 -2.47 31.58 12.37
C ALA A 91 -1.46 32.35 11.51
N GLY A 92 -1.71 32.37 10.18
CA GLY A 92 -0.81 32.98 9.19
C GLY A 92 0.27 32.08 8.62
N GLY A 93 0.45 30.84 9.12
CA GLY A 93 1.29 29.81 8.50
C GLY A 93 2.80 30.06 8.50
N GLY A 94 3.26 31.08 9.23
CA GLY A 94 4.69 31.44 9.34
C GLY A 94 5.36 30.96 10.64
N ARG A 95 4.59 30.43 11.59
CA ARG A 95 5.06 29.89 12.85
C ARG A 95 4.38 28.57 13.16
N PHE A 96 5.09 27.66 13.82
CA PHE A 96 4.55 26.38 14.27
C PHE A 96 5.41 25.81 15.40
N TRP A 97 4.88 24.81 16.09
CA TRP A 97 5.61 24.00 17.05
C TRP A 97 5.36 22.51 16.78
N TYR A 98 6.22 21.66 17.31
CA TYR A 98 6.08 20.20 17.27
C TYR A 98 6.73 19.57 18.50
N ARG A 99 6.32 18.31 18.79
CA ARG A 99 6.89 17.50 19.86
C ARG A 99 7.86 16.48 19.26
N ASN A 100 9.03 16.33 19.87
CA ASN A 100 9.96 15.24 19.66
C ASN A 100 9.86 14.24 20.78
N GLU A 101 9.82 12.95 20.41
CA GLU A 101 10.03 11.84 21.33
C GLU A 101 11.54 11.60 21.47
N LEU A 102 12.01 11.45 22.71
CA LEU A 102 13.40 11.23 23.06
C LEU A 102 13.59 9.86 23.74
N ALA A 103 14.86 9.51 24.02
CA ALA A 103 15.18 8.29 24.74
C ALA A 103 14.57 8.31 26.16
N GLY A 104 14.15 7.13 26.66
CA GLY A 104 13.65 6.98 28.03
C GLY A 104 12.24 7.53 28.26
N GLY A 105 11.43 7.72 27.20
CA GLY A 105 10.07 8.26 27.31
C GLY A 105 10.02 9.79 27.45
N HIS A 106 11.16 10.45 27.46
CA HIS A 106 11.24 11.91 27.54
C HIS A 106 10.73 12.57 26.26
N SER A 107 10.31 13.82 26.36
CA SER A 107 9.92 14.64 25.20
C SER A 107 10.43 16.07 25.29
N GLU A 108 10.61 16.68 24.11
CA GLU A 108 10.93 18.10 23.98
C GLU A 108 9.97 18.77 22.98
N PHE A 109 9.71 20.04 23.20
CA PHE A 109 8.88 20.84 22.31
C PHE A 109 9.75 21.87 21.60
N VAL A 110 9.62 21.90 20.28
CA VAL A 110 10.39 22.78 19.40
C VAL A 110 9.47 23.82 18.80
N PHE A 111 9.87 25.09 18.88
CA PHE A 111 9.18 26.21 18.26
C PHE A 111 9.96 26.70 17.03
N VAL A 112 9.24 27.01 15.96
CA VAL A 112 9.79 27.50 14.70
C VAL A 112 9.08 28.81 14.31
N ASP A 113 9.86 29.87 14.11
CA ASP A 113 9.42 31.12 13.50
C ASP A 113 10.19 31.36 12.20
N ILE A 114 9.51 31.17 11.06
CA ILE A 114 10.12 31.21 9.73
C ILE A 114 10.54 32.66 9.40
N GLY A 115 9.76 33.64 9.84
CA GLY A 115 10.05 35.08 9.60
C GLY A 115 11.32 35.56 10.29
N LYS A 116 11.59 35.01 11.48
CA LYS A 116 12.79 35.34 12.28
C LYS A 116 13.96 34.37 12.01
N GLY A 117 13.76 33.31 11.21
CA GLY A 117 14.76 32.24 11.03
C GLY A 117 15.06 31.50 12.33
N LEU A 118 14.10 31.43 13.26
CA LEU A 118 14.26 30.83 14.58
C LEU A 118 13.75 29.41 14.59
N LYS A 119 14.61 28.48 15.03
CA LYS A 119 14.25 27.13 15.48
C LYS A 119 14.86 26.90 16.85
N LYS A 120 14.04 26.69 17.88
CA LYS A 120 14.50 26.59 19.27
C LYS A 120 13.74 25.46 19.99
N VAL A 121 14.46 24.62 20.73
CA VAL A 121 13.86 23.78 21.78
C VAL A 121 13.47 24.72 22.91
N VAL A 122 12.18 24.79 23.21
CA VAL A 122 11.66 25.82 24.14
C VAL A 122 11.35 25.25 25.51
N VAL A 123 10.94 23.98 25.58
CA VAL A 123 10.65 23.32 26.86
C VAL A 123 10.63 21.79 26.70
N GLY A 124 11.02 21.07 27.77
CA GLY A 124 10.85 19.60 27.90
C GLY A 124 9.51 19.25 28.54
N GLY A 125 9.01 18.04 28.29
CA GLY A 125 7.77 17.54 28.87
C GLY A 125 7.76 17.58 30.39
N GLU A 126 8.89 17.26 31.04
CA GLU A 126 9.07 17.29 32.50
C GLU A 126 8.78 18.69 33.10
N LYS A 127 9.24 19.74 32.44
CA LYS A 127 9.03 21.10 32.92
C LYS A 127 7.60 21.57 32.76
N VAL A 128 6.93 21.15 31.68
CA VAL A 128 5.48 21.39 31.49
C VAL A 128 4.67 20.62 32.51
N ALA A 129 5.02 19.35 32.79
CA ALA A 129 4.40 18.54 33.85
C ALA A 129 4.53 19.21 35.22
N ALA A 130 5.73 19.68 35.57
CA ALA A 130 5.98 20.39 36.81
C ALA A 130 5.17 21.70 36.95
N ALA A 131 5.03 22.46 35.86
CA ALA A 131 4.21 23.68 35.82
C ALA A 131 2.71 23.33 36.02
N LEU A 132 2.21 22.28 35.35
CA LEU A 132 0.84 21.79 35.52
C LEU A 132 0.60 21.29 36.93
N ALA A 133 1.51 20.50 37.51
CA ALA A 133 1.38 19.97 38.86
C ALA A 133 1.30 21.10 39.88
N ARG A 134 2.08 22.16 39.70
CA ARG A 134 2.06 23.36 40.56
C ARG A 134 0.71 24.05 40.53
N GLU A 135 0.09 24.20 39.33
CA GLU A 135 -1.17 24.91 39.15
C GLU A 135 -2.40 24.10 39.53
N THR A 136 -2.34 22.76 39.34
CA THR A 136 -3.46 21.86 39.62
C THR A 136 -3.41 21.25 41.01
N GLY A 137 -2.25 21.28 41.68
CA GLY A 137 -1.99 20.58 42.93
C GLY A 137 -1.95 19.04 42.81
N SER A 138 -1.89 18.50 41.57
CA SER A 138 -1.87 17.07 41.27
C SER A 138 -0.60 16.71 40.52
N GLU A 139 -0.05 15.52 40.77
CA GLU A 139 1.07 14.99 40.01
C GLU A 139 0.67 14.75 38.56
N VAL A 140 1.54 15.15 37.63
CA VAL A 140 1.34 15.00 36.18
C VAL A 140 2.51 14.21 35.61
N ASP A 141 2.21 13.10 34.92
CA ASP A 141 3.20 12.29 34.24
C ASP A 141 3.78 13.08 33.03
N PRO A 142 5.11 13.28 32.98
CA PRO A 142 5.74 13.95 31.83
C PRO A 142 5.48 13.29 30.48
N GLU A 143 5.27 11.98 30.43
CA GLU A 143 4.95 11.25 29.20
C GLU A 143 3.53 11.54 28.71
N GLU A 144 2.59 11.82 29.60
CA GLU A 144 1.20 12.14 29.31
C GLU A 144 0.93 13.63 29.05
N VAL A 145 1.96 14.49 29.13
CA VAL A 145 1.80 15.93 28.86
C VAL A 145 1.25 16.16 27.46
N ASN A 146 0.05 16.76 27.38
CA ASN A 146 -0.60 17.15 26.16
C ASN A 146 -0.65 18.67 26.01
N ILE A 147 0.14 19.25 25.12
CA ILE A 147 0.07 20.67 24.78
C ILE A 147 -1.01 20.88 23.71
N GLU A 148 -2.03 21.68 24.08
CA GLU A 148 -3.16 22.03 23.21
C GLU A 148 -2.79 23.16 22.22
N ALA A 149 -1.99 24.12 22.70
CA ALA A 149 -1.45 25.23 21.92
C ALA A 149 -0.15 25.75 22.54
N MET A 150 0.73 26.28 21.70
CA MET A 150 1.98 26.92 22.11
C MET A 150 2.28 28.12 21.19
N ASP A 151 2.79 29.19 21.74
CA ASP A 151 3.34 30.32 20.99
C ASP A 151 4.54 30.92 21.77
N MET A 152 5.18 31.90 21.20
CA MET A 152 6.25 32.69 21.83
C MET A 152 5.91 34.16 21.75
N ASP A 153 5.97 34.88 22.89
CA ASP A 153 5.73 36.32 22.93
C ASP A 153 6.92 37.12 22.41
N GLU A 154 6.76 38.47 22.39
CA GLU A 154 7.81 39.39 21.89
C GLU A 154 9.07 39.36 22.75
N ASP A 155 8.93 39.05 24.04
CA ASP A 155 10.02 38.96 25.02
C ASP A 155 10.73 37.58 24.95
N GLY A 156 10.27 36.65 24.07
CA GLY A 156 10.84 35.32 23.90
C GLY A 156 10.38 34.31 24.96
N ARG A 157 9.32 34.61 25.73
CA ARG A 157 8.72 33.68 26.71
C ARG A 157 7.77 32.72 25.99
N VAL A 158 7.70 31.48 26.47
CA VAL A 158 6.84 30.43 25.89
C VAL A 158 5.46 30.51 26.54
N LEU A 159 4.46 30.69 25.71
CA LEU A 159 3.04 30.62 26.08
C LEU A 159 2.52 29.21 25.81
N VAL A 160 1.90 28.55 26.77
CA VAL A 160 1.44 27.17 26.68
C VAL A 160 0.00 27.04 27.15
N ASN A 161 -0.82 26.35 26.36
CA ASN A 161 -2.11 25.81 26.84
C ASN A 161 -1.95 24.29 27.04
N SER A 162 -2.25 23.81 28.23
CA SER A 162 -2.23 22.39 28.56
C SER A 162 -3.17 22.08 29.71
N GLY A 163 -3.90 20.98 29.68
CA GLY A 163 -4.85 20.60 30.74
C GLY A 163 -5.94 21.65 31.00
N GLY A 164 -6.32 22.44 29.99
CA GLY A 164 -7.30 23.52 30.13
C GLY A 164 -6.77 24.81 30.77
N LEU A 165 -5.50 24.83 31.19
CA LEU A 165 -4.79 25.99 31.76
C LEU A 165 -3.97 26.68 30.67
N ALA A 166 -3.67 27.98 30.92
CA ALA A 166 -2.76 28.78 30.09
C ALA A 166 -1.73 29.48 30.97
N PHE A 167 -0.44 29.33 30.64
CA PHE A 167 0.66 29.84 31.44
C PHE A 167 1.89 30.24 30.61
N ARG A 168 2.78 31.00 31.22
CA ARG A 168 4.06 31.41 30.62
C ARG A 168 5.22 30.65 31.25
N LEU A 169 6.15 30.23 30.41
CA LEU A 169 7.39 29.59 30.80
C LEU A 169 8.57 30.42 30.28
N ASP A 170 9.65 30.47 31.02
CA ASP A 170 10.94 30.97 30.57
C ASP A 170 11.49 30.03 29.49
N SER A 171 11.88 30.51 28.35
CA SER A 171 12.28 29.69 27.19
C SER A 171 13.68 29.09 27.33
N GLU A 172 14.48 29.46 28.33
CA GLU A 172 15.81 28.91 28.57
C GLU A 172 15.80 27.90 29.71
N SER A 173 15.25 28.30 30.85
CA SER A 173 15.18 27.45 32.04
C SER A 173 13.95 26.54 32.05
N GLY A 174 12.89 26.88 31.31
CA GLY A 174 11.57 26.26 31.39
C GLY A 174 10.83 26.54 32.70
N ALA A 175 11.32 27.52 33.48
CA ALA A 175 10.69 27.86 34.75
C ALA A 175 9.31 28.52 34.53
N PHE A 176 8.37 28.17 35.39
CA PHE A 176 7.05 28.80 35.42
C PHE A 176 7.16 30.29 35.82
N ILE A 177 6.62 31.18 34.97
CA ILE A 177 6.62 32.62 35.20
C ILE A 177 5.29 33.07 35.81
N GLY A 178 4.17 32.55 35.30
CA GLY A 178 2.83 32.94 35.74
C GLY A 178 1.73 32.54 34.76
N PRO A 179 0.45 32.82 35.08
CA PRO A 179 -0.66 32.58 34.19
C PRO A 179 -0.60 33.41 32.91
N ALA A 180 -1.25 32.93 31.85
CA ALA A 180 -1.37 33.61 30.56
C ALA A 180 -2.81 33.61 30.05
N ASP A 181 -3.09 34.43 29.04
CA ASP A 181 -4.33 34.29 28.27
C ASP A 181 -4.31 33.02 27.40
N LYS A 182 -5.48 32.42 27.21
CA LYS A 182 -5.58 31.22 26.36
C LYS A 182 -5.25 31.51 24.91
N LEU A 183 -4.34 30.76 24.37
CA LEU A 183 -4.01 30.77 22.94
C LEU A 183 -5.13 30.18 22.10
N GLY A 184 -5.23 30.61 20.85
CA GLY A 184 -6.08 29.98 19.85
C GLY A 184 -5.57 28.57 19.49
N LYS A 185 -6.49 27.70 19.06
CA LYS A 185 -6.13 26.34 18.61
C LYS A 185 -5.21 26.37 17.39
N PRO A 186 -4.24 25.48 17.30
CA PRO A 186 -3.40 25.33 16.11
C PRO A 186 -4.23 25.00 14.87
N VAL A 187 -3.74 25.46 13.73
CA VAL A 187 -4.32 25.17 12.42
C VAL A 187 -3.62 23.96 11.83
N LYS A 188 -4.39 23.02 11.29
CA LYS A 188 -3.80 21.86 10.62
C LYS A 188 -3.13 22.25 9.30
N GLY A 189 -1.98 21.70 9.04
CA GLY A 189 -1.36 21.73 7.73
C GLY A 189 -2.23 21.05 6.65
N ARG A 190 -1.88 21.25 5.39
CA ARG A 190 -2.65 20.70 4.27
C ARG A 190 -1.93 19.56 3.60
N GLU A 191 -2.70 18.53 3.26
CA GLU A 191 -2.21 17.44 2.42
C GLU A 191 -1.84 17.94 1.01
N PRO A 192 -0.99 17.20 0.26
CA PRO A 192 -0.62 17.53 -1.13
C PRO A 192 -1.86 17.53 -2.00
N GLY A 193 -2.90 17.48 -1.94
CA GLY A 193 -4.06 17.50 -2.83
C GLY A 193 -4.79 18.85 -2.87
N GLY A 194 -5.73 18.97 -3.78
CA GLY A 194 -6.64 20.10 -3.93
C GLY A 194 -6.43 20.85 -5.24
N GLY A 195 -7.13 21.97 -5.41
CA GLY A 195 -7.18 22.71 -6.67
C GLY A 195 -8.36 22.26 -7.54
N HIS A 196 -8.14 22.17 -8.85
CA HIS A 196 -9.18 21.84 -9.81
C HIS A 196 -9.87 20.51 -9.51
N ARG A 197 -11.20 20.51 -9.56
CA ARG A 197 -12.02 19.30 -9.48
C ARG A 197 -12.86 19.20 -10.74
N ASN A 198 -12.80 18.04 -11.39
CA ASN A 198 -13.68 17.75 -12.53
C ASN A 198 -15.15 17.88 -12.12
N ARG A 199 -15.91 18.54 -12.98
CA ARG A 199 -17.36 18.66 -12.85
C ARG A 199 -18.01 17.43 -13.49
N TYR A 200 -18.08 16.33 -12.76
CA TYR A 200 -18.83 15.17 -13.20
C TYR A 200 -20.34 15.38 -13.04
N ALA A 201 -21.11 14.72 -13.88
CA ALA A 201 -22.55 14.75 -13.79
C ALA A 201 -23.02 14.23 -12.43
N ARG A 202 -23.95 14.95 -11.81
CA ARG A 202 -24.52 14.54 -10.52
C ARG A 202 -25.62 13.51 -10.76
N ARG A 203 -25.51 12.41 -10.04
CA ARG A 203 -26.58 11.41 -9.98
C ARG A 203 -27.78 11.98 -9.24
N GLY A 204 -28.97 11.89 -9.86
CA GLY A 204 -30.20 12.31 -9.20
C GLY A 204 -31.42 12.07 -10.09
N ASN A 205 -32.50 11.63 -9.48
CA ASN A 205 -33.75 11.32 -10.19
C ASN A 205 -34.59 12.58 -10.53
N VAL A 206 -34.29 13.71 -9.88
CA VAL A 206 -34.97 14.98 -10.03
C VAL A 206 -34.13 15.88 -10.93
N SER A 207 -34.79 16.55 -11.91
CA SER A 207 -34.17 17.50 -12.84
C SER A 207 -33.55 18.69 -12.09
N PRO A 208 -32.51 19.36 -12.63
CA PRO A 208 -31.92 20.56 -12.05
C PRO A 208 -32.92 21.69 -11.80
N ASP A 209 -33.88 21.89 -12.70
CA ASP A 209 -35.00 22.87 -12.58
C ASP A 209 -36.12 22.41 -11.64
N ARG A 210 -36.02 21.18 -11.09
CA ARG A 210 -36.98 20.54 -10.18
C ARG A 210 -38.38 20.29 -10.77
N LYS A 211 -38.54 20.36 -12.06
CA LYS A 211 -39.85 20.15 -12.69
C LYS A 211 -40.17 18.68 -12.97
N TRP A 212 -39.16 17.83 -13.10
CA TRP A 212 -39.31 16.43 -13.48
C TRP A 212 -38.64 15.47 -12.52
N LYS A 213 -39.26 14.30 -12.35
CA LYS A 213 -38.67 13.16 -11.62
C LYS A 213 -38.72 11.91 -12.50
N ILE A 214 -37.58 11.26 -12.69
CA ILE A 214 -37.47 9.99 -13.41
C ILE A 214 -37.50 8.82 -12.42
N SER A 215 -38.25 7.79 -12.75
CA SER A 215 -38.43 6.57 -11.91
C SER A 215 -38.51 5.35 -12.81
N VAL A 216 -38.28 4.18 -12.23
CA VAL A 216 -38.58 2.89 -12.85
C VAL A 216 -39.88 2.38 -12.22
N ILE A 217 -40.87 2.14 -13.04
CA ILE A 217 -42.17 1.60 -12.63
C ILE A 217 -42.49 0.42 -13.54
N GLU A 218 -42.66 -0.78 -12.94
CA GLU A 218 -42.89 -2.04 -13.67
C GLU A 218 -41.85 -2.27 -14.80
N GLY A 219 -40.58 -1.99 -14.49
CA GLY A 219 -39.51 -2.15 -15.46
C GLY A 219 -39.42 -1.12 -16.57
N ASN A 220 -40.24 -0.04 -16.51
CA ASN A 220 -40.26 1.03 -17.50
C ASN A 220 -39.69 2.32 -16.93
N ILE A 221 -39.00 3.11 -17.77
CA ILE A 221 -38.53 4.45 -17.43
C ILE A 221 -39.68 5.43 -17.59
N ILE A 222 -40.08 6.03 -16.48
CA ILE A 222 -41.19 6.96 -16.40
C ILE A 222 -40.72 8.33 -15.90
N GLY A 223 -41.00 9.36 -16.64
CA GLY A 223 -40.90 10.76 -16.23
C GLY A 223 -42.23 11.25 -15.66
N GLN A 224 -42.21 11.83 -14.47
CA GLN A 224 -43.36 12.44 -13.83
C GLN A 224 -43.07 13.91 -13.56
N ALA A 225 -43.95 14.79 -14.03
CA ALA A 225 -43.89 16.20 -13.68
C ALA A 225 -44.15 16.42 -12.18
N HIS A 226 -43.49 17.39 -11.57
CA HIS A 226 -43.62 17.67 -10.14
C HIS A 226 -45.00 18.17 -9.74
N ASP A 227 -45.76 18.77 -10.69
CA ASP A 227 -47.14 19.17 -10.50
C ASP A 227 -48.13 17.98 -10.51
N GLY A 228 -47.65 16.77 -10.79
CA GLY A 228 -48.45 15.55 -10.88
C GLY A 228 -49.29 15.39 -12.16
N ASN A 229 -49.39 16.41 -13.00
CA ASN A 229 -50.33 16.46 -14.15
C ASN A 229 -49.82 15.79 -15.41
N ASN A 230 -48.48 15.67 -15.57
CA ASN A 230 -47.89 15.11 -16.78
C ASN A 230 -47.05 13.88 -16.43
N ARG A 231 -47.28 12.78 -17.18
CA ARG A 231 -46.50 11.55 -17.11
C ARG A 231 -46.06 11.15 -18.53
N ILE A 232 -44.77 10.84 -18.67
CA ILE A 232 -44.16 10.37 -19.90
C ILE A 232 -43.63 8.95 -19.68
N ALA A 233 -44.04 7.99 -20.52
CA ALA A 233 -43.42 6.66 -20.57
C ALA A 233 -42.36 6.67 -21.66
N PHE A 234 -41.10 6.62 -21.28
CA PHE A 234 -39.97 6.58 -22.21
C PHE A 234 -39.69 5.18 -22.75
N THR A 235 -40.04 4.14 -21.99
CA THR A 235 -39.91 2.74 -22.41
C THR A 235 -41.19 1.98 -22.08
N GLY A 236 -41.47 0.91 -22.81
CA GLY A 236 -42.72 0.15 -22.67
C GLY A 236 -42.52 -1.38 -22.58
N LYS A 237 -41.33 -1.88 -22.40
CA LYS A 237 -41.03 -3.33 -22.43
C LYS A 237 -40.73 -4.00 -21.09
N GLY A 238 -40.76 -3.25 -19.99
CA GLY A 238 -40.51 -3.83 -18.66
C GLY A 238 -39.07 -4.36 -18.42
N GLU A 239 -38.09 -3.89 -19.19
CA GLU A 239 -36.74 -4.47 -19.23
C GLU A 239 -35.72 -3.83 -18.26
N VAL A 240 -36.11 -2.79 -17.51
CA VAL A 240 -35.21 -2.00 -16.68
C VAL A 240 -35.30 -2.43 -15.22
N GLU A 241 -34.28 -3.18 -14.70
CA GLU A 241 -34.22 -3.57 -13.29
C GLU A 241 -33.65 -2.44 -12.43
N LYS A 242 -32.50 -1.88 -12.84
CA LYS A 242 -31.78 -0.85 -12.10
C LYS A 242 -31.19 0.18 -13.03
N MET A 243 -31.32 1.46 -12.66
CA MET A 243 -30.69 2.54 -13.38
C MET A 243 -30.17 3.65 -12.46
N GLN A 244 -29.26 4.44 -12.99
CA GLN A 244 -28.81 5.69 -12.38
C GLN A 244 -29.09 6.82 -13.35
N VAL A 245 -29.71 7.91 -12.91
CA VAL A 245 -30.08 9.03 -13.73
C VAL A 245 -29.09 10.17 -13.59
N TYR A 246 -28.73 10.78 -14.73
CA TYR A 246 -27.84 11.93 -14.83
C TYR A 246 -28.43 12.95 -15.75
N TRP A 247 -28.85 14.09 -15.22
CA TRP A 247 -29.51 15.17 -15.97
C TRP A 247 -28.52 16.07 -16.69
N SER A 248 -28.92 16.59 -17.88
CA SER A 248 -28.24 17.70 -18.50
C SER A 248 -28.39 18.99 -17.66
N PRO A 249 -27.46 19.95 -17.74
CA PRO A 249 -27.51 21.19 -16.98
C PRO A 249 -28.82 21.98 -17.20
N ASP A 250 -29.36 21.98 -18.42
CA ASP A 250 -30.56 22.67 -18.79
C ASP A 250 -31.87 21.90 -18.56
N SER A 251 -31.79 20.68 -18.03
CA SER A 251 -32.94 19.80 -17.75
C SER A 251 -33.72 19.30 -18.99
N ARG A 252 -33.22 19.49 -20.23
CA ARG A 252 -33.89 19.00 -21.44
C ARG A 252 -33.65 17.52 -21.73
N TYR A 253 -32.48 17.01 -21.27
CA TYR A 253 -32.07 15.65 -21.49
C TYR A 253 -31.72 14.95 -20.16
N PHE A 254 -31.82 13.64 -20.18
CA PHE A 254 -31.23 12.82 -19.10
C PHE A 254 -30.60 11.54 -19.64
N ILE A 255 -29.58 11.05 -18.94
CA ILE A 255 -28.96 9.78 -19.22
C ILE A 255 -29.42 8.79 -18.14
N ALA A 256 -29.91 7.64 -18.57
CA ALA A 256 -30.16 6.50 -17.73
C ALA A 256 -28.98 5.50 -17.90
N MET A 257 -28.12 5.37 -16.91
CA MET A 257 -27.11 4.30 -16.89
C MET A 257 -27.81 3.01 -16.51
N GLN A 258 -28.17 2.21 -17.50
CA GLN A 258 -28.87 0.93 -17.34
C GLN A 258 -27.85 -0.17 -17.13
N THR A 259 -28.10 -1.00 -16.10
CA THR A 259 -27.27 -2.18 -15.81
C THR A 259 -28.03 -3.44 -16.20
N VAL A 260 -27.45 -4.22 -17.11
CA VAL A 260 -27.85 -5.60 -17.39
C VAL A 260 -27.09 -6.50 -16.42
N ALA A 261 -27.81 -7.31 -15.66
CA ALA A 261 -27.20 -8.17 -14.64
C ALA A 261 -26.25 -9.21 -15.25
N GLY A 262 -25.16 -9.45 -14.54
CA GLY A 262 -24.27 -10.58 -14.79
C GLY A 262 -24.78 -11.86 -14.13
N VAL A 263 -23.88 -12.81 -13.97
CA VAL A 263 -24.12 -14.02 -13.15
C VAL A 263 -23.37 -13.87 -11.85
N ASP A 264 -24.08 -14.05 -10.74
CA ASP A 264 -23.43 -14.07 -9.42
C ASP A 264 -22.75 -15.44 -9.20
N HIS A 265 -21.42 -15.45 -9.20
CA HIS A 265 -20.68 -16.60 -8.75
C HIS A 265 -20.61 -16.60 -7.21
N ILE A 266 -21.16 -17.64 -6.58
CA ILE A 266 -21.20 -17.78 -5.12
C ILE A 266 -20.16 -18.81 -4.71
N VAL A 267 -19.25 -18.42 -3.82
CA VAL A 267 -18.34 -19.33 -3.12
C VAL A 267 -18.97 -19.73 -1.80
N HIS A 268 -18.89 -21.00 -1.48
CA HIS A 268 -19.34 -21.59 -0.22
C HIS A 268 -18.14 -22.11 0.56
N ALA A 269 -18.07 -21.81 1.84
CA ALA A 269 -17.09 -22.35 2.78
C ALA A 269 -17.80 -22.79 4.07
N LEU A 270 -17.18 -23.72 4.75
CA LEU A 270 -17.68 -24.22 6.03
C LEU A 270 -16.81 -23.61 7.14
N GLU A 271 -17.40 -22.80 8.03
CA GLU A 271 -16.77 -22.43 9.29
C GLU A 271 -16.83 -23.63 10.22
N SER A 272 -15.74 -24.40 10.30
CA SER A 272 -15.70 -25.67 11.01
C SER A 272 -15.77 -25.54 12.51
N SER A 273 -15.28 -24.41 13.07
CA SER A 273 -15.17 -24.16 14.52
C SER A 273 -15.71 -22.76 14.89
N PRO A 274 -17.02 -22.50 14.74
CA PRO A 274 -17.60 -21.24 15.13
C PRO A 274 -17.54 -21.04 16.66
N GLY A 275 -17.16 -19.83 17.12
CA GLY A 275 -16.95 -19.56 18.55
C GLY A 275 -18.20 -19.58 19.42
N ASN A 276 -19.40 -19.62 18.83
CA ASN A 276 -20.68 -19.53 19.55
C ASN A 276 -21.58 -20.76 19.39
N GLN A 277 -21.13 -21.82 18.73
CA GLN A 277 -21.87 -23.08 18.56
C GLN A 277 -20.90 -24.24 18.24
N VAL A 278 -21.33 -25.48 18.54
CA VAL A 278 -20.55 -26.69 18.27
C VAL A 278 -20.63 -27.10 16.79
N GLN A 279 -21.82 -26.98 16.21
CA GLN A 279 -22.02 -27.40 14.82
C GLN A 279 -21.39 -26.40 13.85
N PRO A 280 -20.76 -26.90 12.77
CA PRO A 280 -20.23 -26.07 11.70
C PRO A 280 -21.28 -25.12 11.10
N ARG A 281 -20.82 -24.03 10.53
CA ARG A 281 -21.69 -23.03 9.90
C ARG A 281 -21.30 -22.79 8.44
N LEU A 282 -22.30 -22.86 7.55
CA LEU A 282 -22.11 -22.48 6.15
C LEU A 282 -21.93 -20.96 6.03
N LYS A 283 -20.89 -20.56 5.32
CA LYS A 283 -20.63 -19.18 4.87
C LYS A 283 -20.70 -19.10 3.35
N SER A 284 -21.25 -18.00 2.84
CA SER A 284 -21.37 -17.83 1.39
C SER A 284 -21.15 -16.37 1.03
N TRP A 285 -20.44 -16.11 -0.07
CA TRP A 285 -20.20 -14.76 -0.58
C TRP A 285 -20.07 -14.73 -2.09
N ARG A 286 -20.33 -13.56 -2.70
CA ARG A 286 -20.13 -13.36 -4.13
C ARG A 286 -18.65 -13.28 -4.46
N TYR A 287 -18.23 -14.02 -5.48
CA TYR A 287 -16.83 -14.07 -5.89
C TYR A 287 -16.74 -14.32 -7.40
N THR A 288 -16.84 -13.24 -8.19
CA THR A 288 -16.80 -13.33 -9.64
C THR A 288 -15.40 -13.73 -10.11
N LYS A 289 -15.33 -14.76 -10.94
CA LYS A 289 -14.09 -15.37 -11.47
C LYS A 289 -13.83 -14.98 -12.92
N PRO A 290 -12.59 -15.08 -13.41
CA PRO A 290 -12.29 -14.87 -14.82
C PRO A 290 -13.18 -15.73 -15.73
N GLY A 291 -13.68 -15.09 -16.79
CA GLY A 291 -14.62 -15.73 -17.71
C GLY A 291 -16.10 -15.63 -17.34
N ASP A 292 -16.45 -15.29 -16.09
CA ASP A 292 -17.86 -15.09 -15.69
C ASP A 292 -18.51 -13.94 -16.47
N ARG A 293 -19.82 -14.04 -16.68
CA ARG A 293 -20.61 -12.95 -17.24
C ARG A 293 -20.78 -11.85 -16.19
N ILE A 294 -20.09 -10.72 -16.39
CA ILE A 294 -20.19 -9.54 -15.51
C ILE A 294 -21.45 -8.74 -15.79
N ALA A 295 -21.88 -7.93 -14.81
CA ALA A 295 -22.90 -6.92 -15.04
C ALA A 295 -22.38 -5.84 -16.00
N ILE A 296 -23.15 -5.51 -17.02
CA ILE A 296 -22.80 -4.51 -18.03
C ILE A 296 -23.66 -3.27 -17.83
N THR A 297 -23.02 -2.11 -17.64
CA THR A 297 -23.69 -0.82 -17.50
C THR A 297 -23.39 0.04 -18.70
N LYS A 298 -24.44 0.51 -19.42
CA LYS A 298 -24.33 1.40 -20.58
C LYS A 298 -25.26 2.62 -20.45
N PRO A 299 -24.91 3.77 -21.06
CA PRO A 299 -25.78 4.93 -21.10
C PRO A 299 -26.91 4.72 -22.10
N ARG A 300 -28.10 5.23 -21.77
CA ARG A 300 -29.26 5.47 -22.67
C ARG A 300 -29.60 6.93 -22.52
N LEU A 301 -29.83 7.62 -23.65
CA LEU A 301 -30.11 9.05 -23.70
C LEU A 301 -31.57 9.29 -23.98
N PHE A 302 -32.18 10.24 -23.29
CA PHE A 302 -33.59 10.57 -23.43
C PHE A 302 -33.79 12.08 -23.54
N SER A 303 -34.69 12.50 -24.44
CA SER A 303 -35.18 13.87 -24.59
C SER A 303 -36.51 14.04 -23.90
N LEU A 304 -36.67 15.04 -23.05
CA LEU A 304 -37.96 15.42 -22.47
C LEU A 304 -38.87 16.10 -23.49
N GLU A 305 -38.30 16.88 -24.39
CA GLU A 305 -39.06 17.61 -25.43
C GLU A 305 -39.70 16.66 -26.44
N GLU A 306 -38.89 15.73 -26.96
CA GLU A 306 -39.35 14.72 -27.91
C GLU A 306 -40.09 13.56 -27.24
N LYS A 307 -40.03 13.47 -25.91
CA LYS A 307 -40.60 12.40 -25.09
C LYS A 307 -40.16 11.00 -25.51
N SER A 308 -38.95 10.88 -25.99
CA SER A 308 -38.41 9.66 -26.59
C SER A 308 -36.96 9.40 -26.20
N GLU A 309 -36.52 8.17 -26.45
CA GLU A 309 -35.12 7.78 -26.39
C GLU A 309 -34.38 8.20 -27.66
N ILE A 310 -33.20 8.76 -27.51
CA ILE A 310 -32.28 9.06 -28.60
C ILE A 310 -31.35 7.86 -28.74
N ALA A 311 -31.34 7.19 -29.87
CA ALA A 311 -30.56 6.01 -30.14
C ALA A 311 -29.05 6.36 -30.12
N LEU A 312 -28.27 5.61 -29.38
CA LEU A 312 -26.82 5.76 -29.30
C LEU A 312 -26.12 4.71 -30.16
N ASP A 313 -25.07 5.12 -30.88
CA ASP A 313 -24.17 4.20 -31.57
C ASP A 313 -23.13 3.67 -30.52
N ASP A 314 -23.31 2.45 -30.09
CA ASP A 314 -22.49 1.84 -29.02
C ASP A 314 -21.25 1.09 -29.52
N ARG A 315 -20.92 1.13 -30.83
CA ARG A 315 -19.74 0.41 -31.39
C ARG A 315 -18.43 0.80 -30.76
N LEU A 316 -18.27 2.06 -30.31
CA LEU A 316 -17.06 2.54 -29.63
C LEU A 316 -16.92 2.02 -28.18
N TYR A 317 -18.01 1.52 -27.58
CA TYR A 317 -18.04 1.02 -26.20
C TYR A 317 -18.87 -0.27 -26.06
N ALA A 318 -18.71 -1.17 -27.02
CA ALA A 318 -19.54 -2.38 -27.14
C ALA A 318 -19.46 -3.33 -25.94
N ASN A 319 -18.27 -3.60 -25.42
CA ASN A 319 -18.01 -4.56 -24.34
C ASN A 319 -17.30 -3.89 -23.15
N PRO A 320 -18.02 -3.09 -22.33
CA PRO A 320 -17.39 -2.39 -21.22
C PRO A 320 -17.05 -3.32 -20.05
N TRP A 321 -15.83 -3.20 -19.56
CA TRP A 321 -15.51 -3.52 -18.17
C TRP A 321 -16.14 -2.46 -17.26
N GLN A 322 -15.98 -1.20 -17.65
CA GLN A 322 -16.48 -0.05 -16.91
C GLN A 322 -16.72 1.13 -17.82
N ILE A 323 -17.81 1.85 -17.56
CA ILE A 323 -18.06 3.20 -18.05
C ILE A 323 -18.20 4.09 -16.82
N ASP A 324 -17.34 5.09 -16.70
CA ASP A 324 -17.34 6.01 -15.54
C ASP A 324 -17.03 7.45 -15.93
N ARG A 325 -16.97 8.34 -14.92
CA ARG A 325 -16.62 9.75 -15.07
C ARG A 325 -17.50 10.49 -16.08
N LEU A 326 -18.79 10.14 -16.14
CA LEU A 326 -19.76 10.79 -17.01
C LEU A 326 -19.81 12.29 -16.70
N ARG A 327 -19.75 13.11 -17.76
CA ARG A 327 -19.73 14.56 -17.66
C ARG A 327 -20.52 15.18 -18.79
N TRP A 328 -21.50 16.01 -18.46
CA TRP A 328 -22.23 16.84 -19.43
C TRP A 328 -21.40 18.05 -19.86
N ALA A 329 -21.48 18.43 -21.11
CA ALA A 329 -21.08 19.74 -21.59
C ALA A 329 -21.92 20.84 -20.90
N LEU A 330 -21.32 22.03 -20.69
CA LEU A 330 -21.98 23.11 -19.95
C LEU A 330 -23.26 23.63 -20.68
N ASP A 331 -23.23 23.59 -21.99
CA ASP A 331 -24.32 23.99 -22.89
C ASP A 331 -25.32 22.87 -23.15
N SER A 332 -25.16 21.72 -22.53
CA SER A 332 -25.98 20.52 -22.70
C SER A 332 -25.95 19.91 -24.13
N SER A 333 -25.01 20.32 -24.98
CA SER A 333 -24.89 19.83 -26.37
C SER A 333 -24.50 18.35 -26.46
N GLY A 334 -23.90 17.82 -25.40
CA GLY A 334 -23.45 16.43 -25.34
C GLY A 334 -22.85 16.06 -23.99
N PHE A 335 -22.34 14.85 -23.91
CA PHE A 335 -21.67 14.37 -22.72
C PHE A 335 -20.45 13.49 -23.05
N THR A 336 -19.56 13.38 -22.13
CA THR A 336 -18.37 12.51 -22.23
C THR A 336 -18.35 11.48 -21.10
N PHE A 337 -17.69 10.35 -21.35
CA PHE A 337 -17.39 9.34 -20.34
C PHE A 337 -16.09 8.59 -20.68
N ILE A 338 -15.49 7.96 -19.67
CA ILE A 338 -14.37 7.05 -19.88
C ILE A 338 -14.92 5.63 -20.05
N TYR A 339 -14.53 5.00 -21.13
CA TYR A 339 -14.78 3.60 -21.45
C TYR A 339 -13.51 2.79 -21.26
N ASN A 340 -13.56 1.76 -20.41
CA ASN A 340 -12.54 0.72 -20.27
C ASN A 340 -13.15 -0.59 -20.83
N GLN A 341 -12.52 -1.15 -21.87
CA GLN A 341 -12.95 -2.40 -22.46
C GLN A 341 -12.66 -3.58 -21.52
N ARG A 342 -13.55 -4.56 -21.46
CA ARG A 342 -13.24 -5.84 -20.82
C ARG A 342 -12.10 -6.53 -21.57
N GLY A 343 -11.06 -6.97 -20.82
CA GLY A 343 -9.78 -7.42 -21.36
C GLY A 343 -8.70 -6.33 -21.34
N HIS A 344 -9.11 -5.08 -21.03
CA HIS A 344 -8.25 -3.92 -20.71
C HIS A 344 -7.24 -3.51 -21.79
N GLN A 345 -7.51 -3.81 -23.06
CA GLN A 345 -6.66 -3.41 -24.19
C GLN A 345 -7.11 -2.11 -24.85
N VAL A 346 -8.26 -1.56 -24.45
CA VAL A 346 -8.77 -0.29 -24.99
C VAL A 346 -9.30 0.57 -23.84
N LEU A 347 -8.80 1.82 -23.77
CA LEU A 347 -9.33 2.89 -22.92
C LEU A 347 -9.64 4.09 -23.77
N ARG A 348 -10.88 4.61 -23.69
CA ARG A 348 -11.33 5.76 -24.48
C ARG A 348 -11.98 6.84 -23.64
N LEU A 349 -11.75 8.09 -24.00
CA LEU A 349 -12.64 9.19 -23.69
C LEU A 349 -13.61 9.32 -24.87
N VAL A 350 -14.87 8.96 -24.64
CA VAL A 350 -15.93 8.98 -25.65
C VAL A 350 -16.79 10.22 -25.44
N GLU A 351 -17.13 10.91 -26.53
CA GLU A 351 -18.13 11.98 -26.56
C GLU A 351 -19.39 11.50 -27.29
N VAL A 352 -20.53 11.91 -26.76
CA VAL A 352 -21.86 11.63 -27.31
C VAL A 352 -22.60 12.95 -27.53
N SER A 353 -23.12 13.18 -28.71
CA SER A 353 -23.99 14.30 -29.03
C SER A 353 -25.39 14.08 -28.40
N ALA A 354 -25.89 15.08 -27.70
CA ALA A 354 -27.24 15.01 -27.11
C ALA A 354 -28.35 15.18 -28.14
N PHE A 355 -28.03 15.70 -29.34
CA PHE A 355 -29.00 15.98 -30.38
C PHE A 355 -29.40 14.72 -31.16
N ASP A 356 -28.43 13.94 -31.62
CA ASP A 356 -28.62 12.81 -32.53
C ASP A 356 -28.04 11.50 -32.03
N GLY A 357 -27.42 11.48 -30.84
CA GLY A 357 -26.80 10.31 -30.27
C GLY A 357 -25.49 9.86 -30.95
N ALA A 358 -24.97 10.66 -31.89
CA ALA A 358 -23.69 10.36 -32.55
C ALA A 358 -22.55 10.28 -31.56
N THR A 359 -21.67 9.28 -31.76
CA THR A 359 -20.53 9.03 -30.84
C THR A 359 -19.20 9.22 -31.55
N ARG A 360 -18.22 9.77 -30.88
CA ARG A 360 -16.85 9.85 -31.37
C ARG A 360 -15.84 9.65 -30.24
N THR A 361 -14.67 9.19 -30.62
CA THR A 361 -13.52 9.08 -29.69
C THR A 361 -12.79 10.41 -29.64
N LEU A 362 -12.61 10.97 -28.42
CA LEU A 362 -11.76 12.13 -28.19
C LEU A 362 -10.31 11.72 -27.92
N ILE A 363 -10.10 10.76 -27.01
CA ILE A 363 -8.77 10.26 -26.67
C ILE A 363 -8.84 8.74 -26.60
N GLU A 364 -7.80 8.07 -27.12
CA GLU A 364 -7.73 6.62 -27.15
C GLU A 364 -6.36 6.11 -26.72
N GLU A 365 -6.37 5.00 -25.95
CA GLU A 365 -5.21 4.17 -25.63
C GLU A 365 -5.49 2.74 -26.09
N VAL A 366 -4.66 2.23 -27.01
CA VAL A 366 -4.75 0.85 -27.53
C VAL A 366 -3.35 0.23 -27.57
N PRO A 367 -2.79 -0.13 -26.40
CA PRO A 367 -1.48 -0.80 -26.37
C PRO A 367 -1.60 -2.25 -26.82
N ASP A 368 -0.48 -2.82 -27.28
CA ASP A 368 -0.40 -4.23 -27.69
C ASP A 368 -0.66 -5.20 -26.50
N THR A 369 -0.45 -4.73 -25.27
CA THR A 369 -0.61 -5.50 -24.04
C THR A 369 -1.90 -5.08 -23.31
N PHE A 370 -1.80 -4.21 -22.32
CA PHE A 370 -2.94 -3.75 -21.52
C PHE A 370 -2.76 -2.31 -21.05
N VAL A 371 -3.87 -1.67 -20.71
CA VAL A 371 -3.89 -0.38 -20.02
C VAL A 371 -3.90 -0.61 -18.51
N ASN A 372 -2.92 -0.09 -17.79
CA ASN A 372 -2.92 -0.14 -16.33
C ASN A 372 -3.89 0.89 -15.73
N TYR A 373 -5.19 0.58 -15.80
CA TYR A 373 -6.24 1.48 -15.32
C TYR A 373 -6.34 1.56 -13.79
N PHE A 374 -5.68 0.64 -13.06
CA PHE A 374 -5.71 0.64 -11.60
C PHE A 374 -4.95 1.81 -10.97
N GLN A 375 -3.78 2.16 -11.50
CA GLN A 375 -2.90 3.17 -10.90
C GLN A 375 -2.45 4.25 -11.88
N LYS A 376 -2.57 4.03 -13.19
CA LYS A 376 -2.05 4.93 -14.22
C LYS A 376 -3.17 5.54 -15.06
N GLN A 377 -4.20 6.03 -14.37
CA GLN A 377 -5.34 6.72 -14.99
C GLN A 377 -5.58 8.04 -14.30
N PHE A 378 -5.47 9.13 -15.04
CA PHE A 378 -5.82 10.47 -14.60
C PHE A 378 -6.41 11.27 -15.74
N VAL A 379 -7.45 12.05 -15.44
CA VAL A 379 -8.06 13.03 -16.36
C VAL A 379 -8.44 14.30 -15.59
N ALA A 380 -8.13 15.45 -16.15
CA ALA A 380 -8.62 16.74 -15.67
C ALA A 380 -9.15 17.55 -16.85
N PHE A 381 -10.44 17.91 -16.79
CA PHE A 381 -11.08 18.79 -17.75
C PHE A 381 -10.88 20.25 -17.33
N LEU A 382 -10.31 21.06 -18.20
CA LEU A 382 -10.05 22.48 -17.98
C LEU A 382 -11.08 23.31 -18.75
N ASP A 383 -12.30 23.37 -18.22
CA ASP A 383 -13.48 23.95 -18.92
C ASP A 383 -13.25 25.35 -19.50
N GLY A 384 -12.63 26.26 -18.73
CA GLY A 384 -12.31 27.62 -19.17
C GLY A 384 -11.24 27.72 -20.26
N ARG A 385 -10.56 26.60 -20.58
CA ARG A 385 -9.47 26.51 -21.57
C ARG A 385 -9.81 25.57 -22.73
N GLU A 386 -10.91 24.85 -22.65
CA GLU A 386 -11.29 23.81 -23.60
C GLU A 386 -10.18 22.75 -23.79
N GLU A 387 -9.57 22.34 -22.70
CA GLU A 387 -8.41 21.42 -22.67
C GLU A 387 -8.67 20.25 -21.73
N VAL A 388 -8.00 19.13 -21.98
CA VAL A 388 -8.01 17.94 -21.14
C VAL A 388 -6.57 17.52 -20.82
N ILE A 389 -6.24 17.38 -19.54
CA ILE A 389 -5.02 16.73 -19.12
C ILE A 389 -5.30 15.24 -18.98
N TRP A 390 -4.49 14.43 -19.64
CA TRP A 390 -4.63 12.98 -19.71
C TRP A 390 -3.34 12.27 -19.33
N MET A 391 -3.44 11.19 -18.55
CA MET A 391 -2.29 10.34 -18.19
C MET A 391 -2.22 9.15 -19.15
N SER A 392 -1.02 8.88 -19.70
CA SER A 392 -0.81 7.84 -20.71
C SER A 392 0.59 7.24 -20.62
N GLU A 393 0.70 5.96 -21.02
CA GLU A 393 1.97 5.25 -21.21
C GLU A 393 2.37 5.14 -22.70
N ARG A 394 1.81 5.97 -23.59
CA ARG A 394 1.98 5.88 -25.07
C ARG A 394 3.40 6.02 -25.58
N ASP A 395 4.30 6.63 -24.80
CA ASP A 395 5.73 6.75 -25.13
C ASP A 395 6.62 5.75 -24.38
N GLY A 396 6.00 4.74 -23.74
CA GLY A 396 6.69 3.71 -22.96
C GLY A 396 6.90 4.06 -21.48
N TRP A 397 6.50 5.27 -21.07
CA TRP A 397 6.56 5.75 -19.68
C TRP A 397 5.26 6.42 -19.29
N ASN A 398 4.91 6.40 -18.00
CA ASN A 398 3.67 7.01 -17.54
C ASN A 398 3.82 8.53 -17.41
N HIS A 399 3.20 9.27 -18.33
CA HIS A 399 3.32 10.72 -18.43
C HIS A 399 1.97 11.44 -18.57
N LEU A 400 2.00 12.77 -18.46
CA LEU A 400 0.85 13.66 -18.65
C LEU A 400 0.93 14.31 -20.03
N TYR A 401 -0.24 14.41 -20.66
CA TYR A 401 -0.45 14.99 -21.97
C TYR A 401 -1.59 15.99 -21.96
N LEU A 402 -1.50 17.06 -22.76
CA LEU A 402 -2.54 18.05 -22.95
C LEU A 402 -3.23 17.83 -24.27
N PHE A 403 -4.55 17.70 -24.25
CA PHE A 403 -5.38 17.53 -25.42
C PHE A 403 -6.35 18.70 -25.57
N ASP A 404 -6.74 18.99 -26.81
CA ASP A 404 -7.87 19.86 -27.12
C ASP A 404 -9.18 19.11 -26.81
N ALA A 405 -10.07 19.70 -26.02
CA ALA A 405 -11.28 19.06 -25.55
C ALA A 405 -12.37 18.95 -26.65
N LYS A 406 -12.28 19.78 -27.71
CA LYS A 406 -13.26 19.79 -28.83
C LYS A 406 -12.87 18.78 -29.91
N THR A 407 -11.60 18.79 -30.28
CA THR A 407 -11.15 18.00 -31.44
C THR A 407 -10.59 16.64 -31.03
N GLY A 408 -10.16 16.48 -29.74
CA GLY A 408 -9.40 15.34 -29.28
C GLY A 408 -7.93 15.35 -29.75
N GLY A 409 -7.48 16.46 -30.36
CA GLY A 409 -6.12 16.61 -30.85
C GLY A 409 -5.10 16.74 -29.71
N LEU A 410 -3.97 16.04 -29.80
CA LEU A 410 -2.85 16.19 -28.87
C LEU A 410 -2.20 17.56 -29.08
N LYS A 411 -2.21 18.42 -28.07
CA LYS A 411 -1.56 19.74 -28.07
C LYS A 411 -0.08 19.62 -27.75
N ASN A 412 0.27 18.99 -26.63
CA ASN A 412 1.65 18.74 -26.22
C ASN A 412 1.76 17.64 -25.16
N ARG A 413 2.97 17.11 -25.03
CA ARG A 413 3.36 16.31 -23.88
C ARG A 413 3.76 17.25 -22.74
N ILE A 414 3.13 17.10 -21.55
CA ILE A 414 3.40 17.93 -20.38
C ILE A 414 4.64 17.42 -19.64
N THR A 415 4.71 16.10 -19.39
CA THR A 415 5.86 15.48 -18.73
C THR A 415 6.52 14.47 -19.64
N GLY A 416 7.83 14.25 -19.52
CA GLY A 416 8.56 13.32 -20.38
C GLY A 416 9.93 12.95 -19.82
N GLY A 417 10.46 11.82 -20.26
CA GLY A 417 11.75 11.29 -19.82
C GLY A 417 11.66 9.80 -19.42
N GLN A 418 12.78 9.22 -19.00
CA GLN A 418 12.85 7.81 -18.56
C GLN A 418 12.47 7.67 -17.07
N TRP A 419 11.30 8.18 -16.72
CA TRP A 419 10.75 8.19 -15.37
C TRP A 419 9.22 8.20 -15.43
N VAL A 420 8.54 8.03 -14.30
CA VAL A 420 7.08 7.91 -14.26
C VAL A 420 6.43 8.98 -13.38
N VAL A 421 5.29 9.50 -13.84
CA VAL A 421 4.34 10.21 -12.98
C VAL A 421 3.68 9.17 -12.08
N ARG A 422 3.90 9.27 -10.77
CA ARG A 422 3.32 8.39 -9.75
C ARG A 422 1.88 8.76 -9.41
N GLY A 423 1.51 10.00 -9.62
CA GLY A 423 0.17 10.53 -9.39
C GLY A 423 0.16 12.05 -9.43
N VAL A 424 -1.00 12.61 -9.72
CA VAL A 424 -1.24 14.06 -9.73
C VAL A 424 -1.87 14.46 -8.41
N ASP A 425 -1.26 15.43 -7.72
CA ASP A 425 -1.74 15.92 -6.43
C ASP A 425 -2.64 17.14 -6.59
N ARG A 426 -2.31 18.05 -7.52
CA ARG A 426 -3.06 19.27 -7.74
C ARG A 426 -2.93 19.77 -9.16
N VAL A 427 -4.02 20.29 -9.72
CA VAL A 427 -4.06 21.07 -10.95
C VAL A 427 -4.56 22.48 -10.60
N ASP A 428 -3.90 23.51 -11.09
CA ASP A 428 -4.27 24.91 -10.95
C ASP A 428 -4.45 25.52 -12.34
N PRO A 429 -5.70 25.61 -12.87
CA PRO A 429 -5.96 26.10 -14.21
C PRO A 429 -5.62 27.60 -14.38
N ASP A 430 -5.76 28.39 -13.32
CA ASP A 430 -5.51 29.84 -13.36
C ASP A 430 -4.02 30.14 -13.55
N LYS A 431 -3.16 29.36 -12.88
CA LYS A 431 -1.70 29.46 -12.98
C LYS A 431 -1.11 28.62 -14.10
N GLY A 432 -1.86 27.69 -14.66
CA GLY A 432 -1.38 26.70 -15.63
C GLY A 432 -0.37 25.72 -15.04
N HIS A 433 -0.48 25.37 -13.76
CA HIS A 433 0.47 24.52 -13.04
C HIS A 433 -0.13 23.18 -12.62
N ILE A 434 0.73 22.14 -12.65
CA ILE A 434 0.43 20.82 -12.10
C ILE A 434 1.46 20.49 -11.03
N TRP A 435 0.99 20.06 -9.84
CA TRP A 435 1.81 19.42 -8.81
C TRP A 435 1.58 17.91 -8.89
N PHE A 436 2.67 17.18 -8.93
CA PHE A 436 2.61 15.73 -9.11
C PHE A 436 3.76 15.03 -8.39
N ARG A 437 3.63 13.74 -8.23
CA ARG A 437 4.68 12.86 -7.73
C ARG A 437 5.34 12.13 -8.88
N ALA A 438 6.67 12.04 -8.83
CA ALA A 438 7.48 11.34 -9.81
C ALA A 438 8.30 10.25 -9.15
N CYS A 439 8.58 9.16 -9.88
CA CYS A 439 9.52 8.12 -9.52
C CYS A 439 10.55 7.96 -10.65
N GLY A 440 11.85 7.84 -10.29
CA GLY A 440 12.94 7.71 -11.25
C GLY A 440 13.36 9.01 -11.93
N ILE A 441 12.88 10.17 -11.46
CA ILE A 441 13.24 11.50 -12.02
C ILE A 441 14.70 11.87 -11.78
N ASP A 442 15.33 11.29 -10.75
CA ASP A 442 16.77 11.38 -10.52
C ASP A 442 17.42 10.05 -10.92
N GLY A 443 18.23 10.08 -11.99
CA GLY A 443 18.86 8.86 -12.52
C GLY A 443 19.94 8.25 -11.62
N ASN A 444 20.40 8.98 -10.60
CA ASN A 444 21.41 8.50 -9.65
C ASN A 444 20.82 7.86 -8.38
N GLN A 445 19.50 7.87 -8.25
CA GLN A 445 18.79 7.33 -7.09
C GLN A 445 18.04 6.04 -7.44
N ASP A 446 17.51 5.38 -6.39
CA ASP A 446 16.57 4.27 -6.57
C ASP A 446 15.33 4.78 -7.37
N PRO A 447 15.02 4.18 -8.54
CA PRO A 447 13.95 4.67 -9.41
C PRO A 447 12.55 4.57 -8.82
N TYR A 448 12.40 4.01 -7.65
CA TYR A 448 11.13 3.94 -6.92
C TYR A 448 10.99 5.04 -5.85
N HIS A 449 12.03 5.85 -5.59
CA HIS A 449 11.91 6.98 -4.69
C HIS A 449 10.92 8.01 -5.24
N VAL A 450 10.00 8.44 -4.38
CA VAL A 450 8.96 9.41 -4.73
C VAL A 450 9.49 10.80 -4.49
N HIS A 451 9.49 11.63 -5.53
CA HIS A 451 9.75 13.06 -5.46
C HIS A 451 8.49 13.87 -5.78
N PHE A 452 8.35 15.02 -5.15
CA PHE A 452 7.29 15.98 -5.46
C PHE A 452 7.80 17.01 -6.45
N CYS A 453 6.99 17.28 -7.48
CA CYS A 453 7.35 18.14 -8.59
C CYS A 453 6.21 19.10 -8.93
N ARG A 454 6.56 20.18 -9.64
CA ARG A 454 5.63 21.09 -10.30
C ARG A 454 6.07 21.32 -11.74
N ILE A 455 5.11 21.45 -12.66
CA ILE A 455 5.35 21.74 -14.08
C ILE A 455 4.23 22.64 -14.63
N ASN A 456 4.51 23.39 -15.69
CA ASN A 456 3.53 24.15 -16.46
C ASN A 456 2.77 23.23 -17.43
N PHE A 457 1.55 23.62 -17.88
CA PHE A 457 0.75 22.86 -18.83
C PHE A 457 1.43 22.68 -20.19
N ASP A 458 2.26 23.63 -20.60
CA ASP A 458 3.02 23.57 -21.84
C ASP A 458 4.26 22.66 -21.78
N GLY A 459 4.53 22.04 -20.63
CA GLY A 459 5.70 21.18 -20.42
C GLY A 459 6.97 21.90 -20.02
N THR A 460 6.94 23.22 -19.87
CA THR A 460 8.09 24.02 -19.40
C THR A 460 8.10 24.16 -17.89
N GLY A 461 9.17 24.68 -17.31
CA GLY A 461 9.25 25.06 -15.91
C GLY A 461 9.14 23.88 -14.94
N LEU A 462 9.65 22.71 -15.28
CA LEU A 462 9.73 21.59 -14.36
C LEU A 462 10.60 21.93 -13.15
N VAL A 463 10.03 21.90 -11.97
CA VAL A 463 10.70 22.12 -10.69
C VAL A 463 10.55 20.86 -9.83
N ARG A 464 11.67 20.27 -9.38
CA ARG A 464 11.69 19.26 -8.34
C ARG A 464 11.65 19.96 -6.99
N LEU A 465 10.57 19.79 -6.23
CA LEU A 465 10.32 20.48 -4.95
C LEU A 465 11.03 19.81 -3.76
N THR A 466 11.33 18.50 -3.89
CA THR A 466 12.02 17.70 -2.87
C THR A 466 13.38 17.28 -3.38
N GLU A 467 14.36 17.30 -2.51
CA GLU A 467 15.73 16.90 -2.84
C GLU A 467 16.17 15.66 -2.08
N GLY A 468 17.20 15.34 -1.63
CA GLY A 468 17.58 14.20 -0.83
C GLY A 468 17.44 12.82 -1.53
N ASP A 469 18.35 11.91 -1.26
CA ASP A 469 18.26 10.53 -1.78
C ASP A 469 17.37 9.70 -0.85
N GLY A 470 16.08 9.64 -1.20
CA GLY A 470 15.08 8.89 -0.44
C GLY A 470 13.68 9.05 -1.00
N THR A 471 12.73 8.34 -0.40
CA THR A 471 11.32 8.53 -0.73
C THR A 471 10.71 9.61 0.16
N HIS A 472 10.01 10.56 -0.44
CA HIS A 472 9.51 11.78 0.18
C HIS A 472 8.03 11.71 0.53
N GLU A 473 7.66 12.38 1.60
CA GLU A 473 6.30 12.70 2.02
C GLU A 473 6.25 14.17 2.44
N ILE A 474 5.27 14.92 1.93
CA ILE A 474 5.16 16.34 2.25
C ILE A 474 3.84 16.70 2.91
N ARG A 475 3.89 17.71 3.78
CA ARG A 475 2.73 18.38 4.36
C ARG A 475 2.89 19.89 4.27
N TYR A 476 1.93 20.53 3.61
CA TYR A 476 1.95 21.98 3.43
C TYR A 476 1.55 22.74 4.70
N SER A 477 2.08 23.95 4.86
CA SER A 477 1.53 24.97 5.75
C SER A 477 0.08 25.30 5.39
N PRO A 478 -0.74 25.86 6.31
CA PRO A 478 -2.13 26.22 6.03
C PRO A 478 -2.31 27.15 4.81
N ASP A 479 -1.38 28.06 4.60
CA ASP A 479 -1.34 29.01 3.47
C ASP A 479 -0.61 28.48 2.23
N ARG A 480 -0.05 27.25 2.29
CA ARG A 480 0.72 26.60 1.23
C ARG A 480 1.97 27.37 0.76
N ARG A 481 2.51 28.29 1.53
CA ARG A 481 3.79 28.94 1.20
C ARG A 481 4.99 28.06 1.49
N PHE A 482 4.87 27.16 2.47
CA PHE A 482 5.89 26.23 2.90
C PHE A 482 5.34 24.80 2.94
N PHE A 483 6.24 23.84 2.99
CA PHE A 483 5.91 22.46 3.33
C PHE A 483 7.02 21.83 4.19
N ILE A 484 6.63 20.89 5.02
CA ILE A 484 7.54 19.99 5.69
C ILE A 484 7.71 18.76 4.80
N ASP A 485 8.95 18.49 4.44
CA ASP A 485 9.38 17.31 3.71
C ASP A 485 9.96 16.30 4.69
N ARG A 486 9.44 15.09 4.68
CA ARG A 486 10.00 13.94 5.38
C ARG A 486 10.48 12.96 4.35
N TYR A 487 11.78 12.64 4.35
CA TYR A 487 12.29 11.59 3.49
C TYR A 487 13.12 10.56 4.25
N SER A 488 13.16 9.35 3.72
CA SER A 488 13.94 8.25 4.29
C SER A 488 14.24 7.20 3.22
N ARG A 489 15.18 6.29 3.53
CA ARG A 489 15.43 5.04 2.83
C ARG A 489 15.45 3.90 3.84
N VAL A 490 15.53 2.68 3.38
CA VAL A 490 15.68 1.52 4.29
C VAL A 490 16.96 1.60 5.14
N ASP A 491 17.99 2.27 4.61
CA ASP A 491 19.32 2.49 5.22
C ASP A 491 19.58 3.95 5.62
N LEU A 492 18.54 4.80 5.59
CA LEU A 492 18.59 6.19 6.02
C LEU A 492 17.38 6.51 6.92
N PRO A 493 17.60 6.76 8.21
CA PRO A 493 16.55 7.20 9.12
C PRO A 493 15.84 8.47 8.62
N PRO A 494 14.59 8.74 9.05
CA PRO A 494 13.84 9.91 8.61
C PRO A 494 14.57 11.22 8.83
N VAL A 495 14.61 12.04 7.77
CA VAL A 495 15.06 13.43 7.79
C VAL A 495 13.84 14.31 7.55
N HIS A 496 13.70 15.40 8.31
CA HIS A 496 12.62 16.35 8.20
C HIS A 496 13.16 17.72 7.86
N GLU A 497 12.66 18.33 6.81
CA GLU A 497 13.08 19.64 6.30
C GLU A 497 11.88 20.55 6.10
N LEU A 498 12.09 21.83 6.37
CA LEU A 498 11.15 22.88 6.00
C LEU A 498 11.59 23.50 4.67
N ARG A 499 10.71 23.50 3.67
CA ARG A 499 11.00 23.97 2.32
C ARG A 499 9.98 24.96 1.81
N ARG A 500 10.36 25.83 0.86
CA ARG A 500 9.47 26.78 0.18
C ARG A 500 8.68 26.05 -0.92
N SER A 501 7.40 26.36 -1.04
CA SER A 501 6.52 25.67 -2.00
C SER A 501 6.64 26.18 -3.44
N ASN A 502 7.24 27.35 -3.65
CA ASN A 502 7.40 27.94 -4.99
C ASN A 502 8.51 27.27 -5.80
N ASP A 503 9.62 26.91 -5.15
CA ASP A 503 10.84 26.44 -5.82
C ASP A 503 11.49 25.23 -5.15
N GLY A 504 10.97 24.78 -3.99
CA GLY A 504 11.53 23.67 -3.23
C GLY A 504 12.78 24.03 -2.42
N SER A 505 13.20 25.31 -2.38
CA SER A 505 14.40 25.72 -1.64
C SER A 505 14.29 25.41 -0.15
N LEU A 506 15.39 24.91 0.42
CA LEU A 506 15.49 24.58 1.84
C LEU A 506 15.43 25.87 2.68
N VAL A 507 14.55 25.89 3.68
CA VAL A 507 14.53 26.92 4.72
C VAL A 507 15.45 26.50 5.86
N CYS A 508 15.21 25.31 6.42
CA CYS A 508 16.07 24.70 7.44
C CYS A 508 15.77 23.20 7.58
N GLN A 509 16.73 22.46 8.12
CA GLN A 509 16.50 21.11 8.62
C GLN A 509 15.79 21.20 9.96
N LEU A 510 14.67 20.48 10.08
CA LEU A 510 13.92 20.39 11.33
C LEU A 510 14.49 19.31 12.24
N GLU A 511 14.49 18.06 11.78
CA GLU A 511 15.00 16.93 12.55
C GLU A 511 15.68 15.89 11.65
N GLN A 512 16.54 15.11 12.26
CA GLN A 512 16.99 13.83 11.76
C GLN A 512 16.74 12.81 12.86
N ALA A 513 16.09 11.72 12.51
CA ALA A 513 15.75 10.68 13.49
C ALA A 513 17.01 10.04 14.08
N ASP A 514 17.00 9.85 15.38
CA ASP A 514 18.06 9.17 16.13
C ASP A 514 17.68 7.68 16.30
N ILE A 515 18.58 6.82 15.85
CA ILE A 515 18.47 5.36 15.92
C ILE A 515 19.46 4.71 16.90
N SER A 516 20.14 5.48 17.73
CA SER A 516 21.15 4.98 18.67
C SER A 516 20.60 3.85 19.56
N GLN A 517 19.35 3.98 20.01
CA GLN A 517 18.70 2.94 20.81
C GLN A 517 18.38 1.68 20.00
N LEU A 518 18.07 1.80 18.71
CA LEU A 518 17.89 0.64 17.82
C LEU A 518 19.22 -0.09 17.59
N GLN A 519 20.29 0.68 17.33
CA GLN A 519 21.64 0.13 17.10
C GLN A 519 22.21 -0.58 18.34
N ALA A 520 21.74 -0.23 19.54
CA ALA A 520 22.13 -0.86 20.79
C ALA A 520 21.37 -2.19 21.06
N LEU A 521 20.34 -2.52 20.27
CA LEU A 521 19.61 -3.78 20.43
C LEU A 521 20.41 -4.95 19.84
N ASP A 522 20.52 -6.03 20.60
CA ASP A 522 21.04 -7.29 20.09
C ASP A 522 20.09 -7.85 19.01
N GLY A 523 20.64 -8.22 17.86
CA GLY A 523 19.88 -8.73 16.73
C GLY A 523 19.32 -7.66 15.78
N TRP A 524 19.54 -6.35 16.04
CA TRP A 524 19.08 -5.32 15.14
C TRP A 524 20.16 -4.87 14.14
N SER A 525 19.79 -4.83 12.85
CA SER A 525 20.69 -4.32 11.80
C SER A 525 19.89 -3.67 10.68
N MET A 526 20.44 -2.61 10.07
CA MET A 526 19.83 -2.03 8.87
C MET A 526 20.00 -2.96 7.67
N PRO A 527 18.97 -3.05 6.78
CA PRO A 527 19.13 -3.76 5.51
C PRO A 527 20.10 -3.02 4.59
N GLU A 528 20.80 -3.78 3.74
CA GLU A 528 21.66 -3.24 2.70
C GLU A 528 20.91 -3.16 1.38
N ARG A 529 21.00 -2.05 0.65
CA ARG A 529 20.52 -1.92 -0.73
C ARG A 529 21.51 -2.56 -1.68
N PHE A 530 21.02 -3.35 -2.63
CA PHE A 530 21.84 -3.98 -3.66
C PHE A 530 21.13 -3.92 -5.01
N THR A 531 21.93 -3.74 -6.07
CA THR A 531 21.45 -3.74 -7.46
C THR A 531 22.22 -4.73 -8.31
N ALA A 532 21.52 -5.36 -9.25
CA ALA A 532 22.13 -6.19 -10.29
C ALA A 532 21.37 -6.00 -11.60
N LYS A 533 22.00 -6.37 -12.72
CA LYS A 533 21.35 -6.28 -14.02
C LYS A 533 20.26 -7.33 -14.18
N ALA A 534 19.16 -6.92 -14.81
CA ALA A 534 18.03 -7.76 -15.18
C ALA A 534 18.39 -8.76 -16.30
N ARG A 535 17.41 -9.57 -16.70
CA ARG A 535 17.49 -10.52 -17.84
C ARG A 535 17.95 -9.90 -19.15
N ASP A 536 17.73 -8.61 -19.36
CA ASP A 536 18.14 -7.85 -20.55
C ASP A 536 19.59 -7.37 -20.50
N GLY A 537 20.31 -7.60 -19.41
CA GLY A 537 21.68 -7.15 -19.16
C GLY A 537 21.86 -5.63 -19.02
N LYS A 538 20.78 -4.85 -19.03
CA LYS A 538 20.79 -3.38 -19.04
C LYS A 538 20.07 -2.78 -17.84
N THR A 539 18.84 -3.20 -17.59
CA THR A 539 17.97 -2.65 -16.55
C THR A 539 18.47 -3.02 -15.16
N ASP A 540 18.54 -2.04 -14.27
CA ASP A 540 18.90 -2.30 -12.88
C ASP A 540 17.69 -2.83 -12.09
N ILE A 541 17.88 -3.98 -11.46
CA ILE A 541 16.95 -4.60 -10.50
C ILE A 541 17.41 -4.21 -9.11
N TRP A 542 16.49 -3.64 -8.35
CA TRP A 542 16.71 -3.14 -7.00
C TRP A 542 16.16 -4.12 -5.97
N GLY A 543 16.94 -4.38 -4.95
CA GLY A 543 16.55 -5.21 -3.82
C GLY A 543 17.26 -4.79 -2.54
N ILE A 544 16.90 -5.46 -1.45
CA ILE A 544 17.53 -5.30 -0.13
C ILE A 544 17.94 -6.65 0.42
N ILE A 545 18.97 -6.63 1.24
CA ILE A 545 19.55 -7.80 1.93
C ILE A 545 19.48 -7.55 3.42
N HIS A 546 18.83 -8.45 4.16
CA HIS A 546 18.90 -8.55 5.62
C HIS A 546 19.87 -9.66 5.99
N ARG A 547 20.72 -9.39 6.96
CA ARG A 547 21.73 -10.32 7.47
C ARG A 547 21.51 -10.54 8.97
N PRO A 548 21.92 -11.70 9.51
CA PRO A 548 22.04 -11.85 10.96
C PRO A 548 22.89 -10.73 11.55
N ALA A 549 22.50 -10.17 12.68
CA ALA A 549 23.29 -9.11 13.32
C ALA A 549 24.68 -9.61 13.77
N ASN A 550 24.75 -10.89 14.14
CA ASN A 550 25.97 -11.59 14.54
C ASN A 550 26.62 -12.40 13.39
N LEU A 551 26.49 -11.95 12.14
CA LEU A 551 27.02 -12.64 10.96
C LEU A 551 28.53 -12.87 11.07
N ASP A 552 28.95 -14.13 10.92
CA ASP A 552 30.35 -14.56 10.77
C ASP A 552 30.65 -14.74 9.27
N PRO A 553 31.46 -13.90 8.64
CA PRO A 553 31.72 -13.96 7.19
C PRO A 553 32.49 -15.22 6.76
N SER A 554 33.04 -16.01 7.70
CA SER A 554 33.71 -17.28 7.42
C SER A 554 32.71 -18.46 7.26
N ARG A 555 31.42 -18.25 7.56
CA ARG A 555 30.38 -19.27 7.49
C ARG A 555 29.48 -19.04 6.28
N ASN A 556 28.76 -20.09 5.89
CA ASN A 556 27.81 -20.06 4.79
C ASN A 556 26.37 -20.05 5.31
N TYR A 557 25.60 -19.06 4.88
CA TYR A 557 24.21 -18.85 5.28
C TYR A 557 23.26 -19.17 4.13
N PRO A 558 22.25 -20.03 4.32
CA PRO A 558 21.19 -20.20 3.33
C PRO A 558 20.49 -18.88 3.05
N VAL A 559 20.01 -18.74 1.82
CA VAL A 559 19.30 -17.53 1.38
C VAL A 559 17.79 -17.78 1.42
N ILE A 560 17.03 -16.83 1.96
CA ILE A 560 15.57 -16.86 1.86
C ILE A 560 15.10 -15.61 1.09
N GLU A 561 14.34 -15.81 0.03
CA GLU A 561 13.66 -14.73 -0.68
C GLU A 561 12.26 -14.52 -0.10
N LYS A 562 11.97 -13.29 0.37
CA LYS A 562 10.60 -12.85 0.61
C LYS A 562 10.06 -12.27 -0.69
N ILE A 563 9.08 -12.96 -1.29
CA ILE A 563 8.53 -12.58 -2.60
C ILE A 563 7.12 -12.02 -2.50
N TYR A 564 6.88 -11.01 -3.27
CA TYR A 564 5.59 -10.60 -3.80
C TYR A 564 5.83 -9.99 -5.18
N ALA A 565 5.24 -10.59 -6.24
CA ALA A 565 5.44 -10.15 -7.61
C ALA A 565 4.14 -9.76 -8.32
N GLY A 566 3.13 -9.31 -7.56
CA GLY A 566 1.87 -8.81 -8.12
C GLY A 566 2.10 -7.56 -8.99
N PRO A 567 1.57 -7.52 -10.23
CA PRO A 567 1.84 -6.42 -11.16
C PRO A 567 1.30 -5.05 -10.73
N HIS A 568 0.45 -4.99 -9.70
CA HIS A 568 -0.16 -3.76 -9.21
C HIS A 568 0.78 -2.90 -8.34
N GLY A 569 1.99 -3.35 -7.99
CA GLY A 569 2.86 -2.59 -7.09
C GLY A 569 4.35 -2.87 -7.25
N GLN A 570 5.12 -2.27 -6.40
CA GLN A 570 6.50 -2.57 -6.08
C GLN A 570 6.57 -2.93 -4.58
N TYR A 571 7.46 -3.82 -4.17
CA TYR A 571 7.35 -4.48 -2.86
C TYR A 571 8.64 -4.45 -2.04
N VAL A 572 9.76 -4.09 -2.64
CA VAL A 572 10.97 -3.76 -1.89
C VAL A 572 10.68 -2.51 -1.06
N PRO A 573 10.80 -2.55 0.28
CA PRO A 573 10.62 -1.37 1.10
C PRO A 573 11.51 -0.22 0.65
N LYS A 574 10.96 1.01 0.65
CA LYS A 574 11.68 2.22 0.22
C LYS A 574 11.84 3.25 1.34
N ARG A 575 11.32 2.95 2.53
CA ARG A 575 11.36 3.81 3.71
C ARG A 575 12.09 3.11 4.84
N PHE A 576 12.56 3.89 5.77
CA PHE A 576 13.06 3.38 7.04
C PHE A 576 11.90 2.85 7.89
N TYR A 577 12.16 1.70 8.52
CA TYR A 577 11.32 1.13 9.59
C TYR A 577 12.25 0.70 10.73
N SER A 578 11.80 0.89 11.96
CA SER A 578 12.53 0.40 13.15
C SER A 578 12.62 -1.13 13.19
N PHE A 579 11.70 -1.82 12.51
CA PHE A 579 11.68 -3.27 12.40
C PHE A 579 11.16 -3.70 11.01
N PHE A 580 11.82 -4.67 10.40
CA PHE A 580 11.39 -5.35 9.18
C PHE A 580 11.11 -6.82 9.49
N THR A 581 9.99 -7.37 9.01
CA THR A 581 9.62 -8.78 9.27
C THR A 581 10.66 -9.79 8.75
N ALA A 582 11.54 -9.41 7.83
CA ALA A 582 12.64 -10.22 7.35
C ALA A 582 13.74 -10.43 8.42
N MET A 583 13.83 -9.54 9.42
CA MET A 583 14.79 -9.65 10.51
C MET A 583 14.58 -10.91 11.37
N ASP A 584 13.31 -11.35 11.53
CA ASP A 584 12.99 -12.57 12.28
C ASP A 584 13.72 -13.80 11.72
N LEU A 585 13.72 -13.96 10.39
CA LEU A 585 14.41 -15.06 9.73
C LEU A 585 15.92 -14.82 9.65
N ALA A 586 16.36 -13.57 9.53
CA ALA A 586 17.77 -13.25 9.54
C ALA A 586 18.42 -13.68 10.86
N GLU A 587 17.79 -13.39 12.00
CA GLU A 587 18.30 -13.76 13.33
C GLU A 587 18.35 -15.29 13.57
N LEU A 588 17.61 -16.08 12.79
CA LEU A 588 17.72 -17.55 12.82
C LEU A 588 18.89 -18.11 12.01
N GLY A 589 19.69 -17.24 11.38
CA GLY A 589 20.88 -17.65 10.60
C GLY A 589 20.61 -17.74 9.10
N PHE A 590 19.74 -16.90 8.55
CA PHE A 590 19.51 -16.79 7.12
C PHE A 590 19.92 -15.43 6.58
N VAL A 591 20.33 -15.37 5.32
CA VAL A 591 20.37 -14.11 4.58
C VAL A 591 19.01 -13.95 3.89
N VAL A 592 18.27 -12.88 4.22
CA VAL A 592 16.93 -12.68 3.66
C VAL A 592 16.95 -11.55 2.64
N VAL A 593 16.44 -11.82 1.44
CA VAL A 593 16.39 -10.86 0.34
C VAL A 593 14.96 -10.52 -0.05
N VAL A 594 14.77 -9.26 -0.47
CA VAL A 594 13.52 -8.79 -1.07
C VAL A 594 13.86 -8.07 -2.38
N ILE A 595 13.23 -8.45 -3.48
CA ILE A 595 13.63 -8.01 -4.82
C ILE A 595 12.38 -7.61 -5.62
N ASP A 596 12.46 -6.56 -6.45
CA ASP A 596 11.45 -6.21 -7.46
C ASP A 596 11.98 -6.52 -8.86
N GLY A 597 11.56 -7.65 -9.44
CA GLY A 597 11.88 -8.05 -10.81
C GLY A 597 10.94 -7.42 -11.84
N MET A 598 11.24 -7.60 -13.13
CA MET A 598 10.34 -7.22 -14.21
C MET A 598 8.98 -7.89 -14.05
N GLY A 599 7.92 -7.20 -14.50
CA GLY A 599 6.52 -7.58 -14.26
C GLY A 599 5.90 -6.87 -13.05
N THR A 600 6.68 -6.18 -12.20
CA THR A 600 6.18 -5.28 -11.15
C THR A 600 6.00 -3.85 -11.68
N ASN A 601 5.30 -2.99 -10.92
CA ASN A 601 4.90 -1.65 -11.40
C ASN A 601 5.95 -0.55 -11.13
N TRP A 602 5.63 0.65 -11.60
CA TRP A 602 6.31 1.95 -11.36
C TRP A 602 7.68 2.09 -12.02
N ARG A 603 7.92 1.37 -13.11
CA ARG A 603 9.00 1.53 -14.07
C ARG A 603 8.41 1.79 -15.46
N SER A 604 9.21 1.59 -16.52
CA SER A 604 8.71 1.68 -17.90
C SER A 604 7.55 0.71 -18.17
N LYS A 605 6.77 0.98 -19.21
CA LYS A 605 5.73 0.07 -19.66
C LYS A 605 6.31 -1.30 -20.03
N ALA A 606 7.43 -1.36 -20.74
CA ALA A 606 8.10 -2.61 -21.10
C ALA A 606 8.53 -3.43 -19.87
N PHE A 607 8.92 -2.78 -18.78
CA PHE A 607 9.25 -3.45 -17.52
C PHE A 607 8.02 -4.14 -16.91
N LEU A 608 6.87 -3.48 -16.92
CA LEU A 608 5.62 -4.01 -16.39
C LEU A 608 5.02 -5.08 -17.31
N ASP A 609 5.05 -4.86 -18.62
CA ASP A 609 4.37 -5.69 -19.62
C ASP A 609 4.88 -7.14 -19.69
N VAL A 610 6.03 -7.45 -19.08
CA VAL A 610 6.50 -8.83 -18.90
C VAL A 610 5.47 -9.73 -18.22
N CYS A 611 4.60 -9.15 -17.37
CA CYS A 611 3.52 -9.87 -16.69
C CYS A 611 2.33 -10.21 -17.60
N TRP A 612 2.20 -9.57 -18.77
CA TRP A 612 1.03 -9.73 -19.64
C TRP A 612 0.85 -11.18 -20.10
N LYS A 613 -0.24 -11.81 -19.67
CA LYS A 613 -0.55 -13.24 -19.90
C LYS A 613 0.56 -14.18 -19.42
N ASN A 614 1.39 -13.74 -18.44
CA ASN A 614 2.62 -14.41 -18.02
C ASN A 614 2.90 -14.25 -16.51
N LEU A 615 1.87 -14.43 -15.66
CA LEU A 615 2.01 -14.28 -14.21
C LEU A 615 2.97 -15.31 -13.58
N LYS A 616 3.21 -16.46 -14.22
CA LYS A 616 4.16 -17.46 -13.75
C LYS A 616 5.62 -17.00 -13.79
N ASP A 617 5.95 -15.98 -14.62
CA ASP A 617 7.30 -15.42 -14.70
C ASP A 617 7.75 -14.85 -13.35
N ALA A 618 6.86 -14.11 -12.67
CA ALA A 618 7.08 -13.49 -11.35
C ALA A 618 8.44 -12.78 -11.20
N GLY A 619 9.11 -12.45 -12.30
CA GLY A 619 10.44 -11.85 -12.33
C GLY A 619 11.59 -12.83 -11.98
N PHE A 620 11.38 -14.14 -11.98
CA PHE A 620 12.43 -15.12 -11.66
C PHE A 620 13.67 -15.01 -12.55
N PRO A 621 13.54 -14.76 -13.87
CA PRO A 621 14.71 -14.51 -14.72
C PRO A 621 15.57 -13.31 -14.31
N ASP A 622 15.07 -12.42 -13.48
CA ASP A 622 15.79 -11.28 -12.90
C ASP A 622 16.27 -11.56 -11.48
N ARG A 623 15.41 -12.19 -10.66
CA ARG A 623 15.64 -12.47 -9.22
C ARG A 623 16.76 -13.46 -9.01
N ILE A 624 16.78 -14.54 -9.77
CA ILE A 624 17.83 -15.58 -9.68
C ILE A 624 19.22 -15.03 -10.03
N PRO A 625 19.43 -14.31 -11.16
CA PRO A 625 20.70 -13.65 -11.43
C PRO A 625 21.08 -12.59 -10.40
N TRP A 626 20.10 -11.86 -9.84
CA TRP A 626 20.33 -10.89 -8.77
C TRP A 626 20.89 -11.55 -7.50
N ILE A 627 20.29 -12.66 -7.03
CA ILE A 627 20.77 -13.42 -5.86
C ILE A 627 22.17 -13.95 -6.13
N LYS A 628 22.43 -14.51 -7.33
CA LYS A 628 23.76 -14.98 -7.72
C LYS A 628 24.79 -13.83 -7.79
N ALA A 629 24.38 -12.64 -8.21
CA ALA A 629 25.25 -11.45 -8.23
C ALA A 629 25.56 -10.98 -6.80
N ALA A 630 24.59 -11.00 -5.90
CA ALA A 630 24.80 -10.71 -4.49
C ALA A 630 25.77 -11.72 -3.84
N ALA A 631 25.62 -13.02 -4.10
CA ALA A 631 26.49 -14.07 -3.59
C ALA A 631 27.92 -13.95 -4.12
N ARG A 632 28.13 -13.46 -5.35
CA ARG A 632 29.51 -13.16 -5.82
C ARG A 632 30.19 -12.04 -5.02
N LYS A 633 29.41 -11.05 -4.58
CA LYS A 633 29.91 -9.96 -3.71
C LYS A 633 30.05 -10.41 -2.25
N TYR A 634 29.16 -11.29 -1.82
CA TYR A 634 29.06 -11.77 -0.44
C TYR A 634 29.18 -13.31 -0.40
N PRO A 635 30.40 -13.87 -0.37
CA PRO A 635 30.63 -15.32 -0.45
C PRO A 635 29.97 -16.15 0.64
N PHE A 636 29.58 -15.53 1.76
CA PHE A 636 28.82 -16.19 2.84
C PHE A 636 27.36 -16.55 2.43
N MET A 637 26.84 -16.03 1.32
CA MET A 637 25.51 -16.37 0.81
C MET A 637 25.54 -17.71 0.07
N ASP A 638 24.94 -18.74 0.64
CA ASP A 638 24.89 -20.08 0.06
C ASP A 638 23.73 -20.23 -0.91
N THR A 639 24.02 -20.07 -2.18
CA THR A 639 23.03 -20.24 -3.26
C THR A 639 22.69 -21.69 -3.61
N SER A 640 23.29 -22.68 -2.95
CA SER A 640 22.87 -24.10 -3.06
C SER A 640 21.66 -24.41 -2.17
N ARG A 641 21.40 -23.57 -1.15
CA ARG A 641 20.32 -23.67 -0.17
C ARG A 641 19.44 -22.42 -0.19
N VAL A 642 18.62 -22.26 -1.23
CA VAL A 642 17.74 -21.09 -1.38
C VAL A 642 16.29 -21.49 -1.06
N GLY A 643 15.69 -20.77 -0.10
CA GLY A 643 14.28 -20.84 0.22
C GLY A 643 13.52 -19.61 -0.30
N ILE A 644 12.18 -19.70 -0.30
CA ILE A 644 11.30 -18.61 -0.74
C ILE A 644 10.00 -18.62 0.06
N TYR A 645 9.46 -17.44 0.39
CA TYR A 645 8.13 -17.37 0.98
C TYR A 645 7.36 -16.14 0.55
N GLY A 646 6.03 -16.24 0.57
CA GLY A 646 5.14 -15.12 0.31
C GLY A 646 3.68 -15.47 0.57
N GLY A 647 2.85 -14.44 0.66
CA GLY A 647 1.40 -14.58 0.84
C GLY A 647 0.63 -14.05 -0.37
N SER A 648 -0.60 -14.53 -0.60
CA SER A 648 -1.46 -14.08 -1.70
C SER A 648 -0.79 -14.32 -3.07
N ALA A 649 -0.62 -13.28 -3.92
CA ALA A 649 0.18 -13.41 -5.14
C ALA A 649 1.61 -13.90 -4.85
N GLY A 650 2.20 -13.49 -3.71
CA GLY A 650 3.48 -14.02 -3.24
C GLY A 650 3.44 -15.52 -2.90
N GLY A 651 2.32 -16.03 -2.39
CA GLY A 651 2.10 -17.47 -2.16
C GLY A 651 2.05 -18.24 -3.46
N GLN A 652 1.35 -17.73 -4.47
CA GLN A 652 1.38 -18.27 -5.83
C GLN A 652 2.81 -18.30 -6.38
N ASN A 653 3.55 -17.19 -6.24
CA ASN A 653 4.93 -17.09 -6.70
C ASN A 653 5.85 -18.08 -5.95
N ALA A 654 5.72 -18.20 -4.61
CA ALA A 654 6.56 -19.07 -3.81
C ALA A 654 6.43 -20.56 -4.23
N LEU A 655 5.21 -21.06 -4.43
CA LEU A 655 5.03 -22.40 -4.99
C LEU A 655 5.56 -22.48 -6.44
N GLY A 656 5.27 -21.45 -7.27
CA GLY A 656 5.77 -21.37 -8.64
C GLY A 656 7.30 -21.49 -8.74
N ALA A 657 8.03 -20.95 -7.76
CA ALA A 657 9.49 -21.07 -7.69
C ALA A 657 9.97 -22.53 -7.66
N LEU A 658 9.32 -23.40 -6.87
CA LEU A 658 9.64 -24.82 -6.82
C LEU A 658 9.25 -25.56 -8.10
N LEU A 659 8.15 -25.16 -8.74
CA LEU A 659 7.64 -25.83 -9.93
C LEU A 659 8.40 -25.47 -11.21
N PHE A 660 8.86 -24.24 -11.32
CA PHE A 660 9.49 -23.71 -12.54
C PHE A 660 11.01 -23.56 -12.43
N HIS A 661 11.56 -23.50 -11.19
CA HIS A 661 12.99 -23.29 -10.92
C HIS A 661 13.53 -24.26 -9.83
N PRO A 662 13.25 -25.57 -9.89
CA PRO A 662 13.63 -26.52 -8.83
C PRO A 662 15.16 -26.65 -8.67
N GLY A 663 15.92 -26.40 -9.74
CA GLY A 663 17.38 -26.36 -9.68
C GLY A 663 17.94 -25.29 -8.77
N PHE A 664 17.17 -24.22 -8.48
CA PHE A 664 17.61 -23.10 -7.65
C PHE A 664 16.93 -23.03 -6.28
N TYR A 665 15.59 -23.04 -6.23
CA TYR A 665 14.83 -23.02 -4.97
C TYR A 665 14.65 -24.43 -4.38
N LYS A 666 14.91 -24.60 -3.08
CA LYS A 666 14.90 -25.89 -2.37
C LYS A 666 13.74 -26.03 -1.39
N ALA A 667 13.22 -24.92 -0.88
CA ALA A 667 12.09 -24.91 0.06
C ALA A 667 11.20 -23.70 -0.18
N ALA A 668 9.88 -23.87 -0.12
CA ALA A 668 8.92 -22.77 -0.24
C ALA A 668 7.84 -22.82 0.84
N ALA A 669 7.52 -21.66 1.42
CA ALA A 669 6.33 -21.49 2.25
C ALA A 669 5.35 -20.55 1.53
N ALA A 670 4.21 -21.10 1.10
CA ALA A 670 3.21 -20.45 0.28
C ALA A 670 1.91 -20.23 1.09
N ASP A 671 1.64 -18.98 1.45
CA ASP A 671 0.47 -18.61 2.24
C ASP A 671 -0.65 -18.09 1.33
N CYS A 672 -1.87 -18.61 1.50
CA CYS A 672 -3.12 -18.20 0.83
C CYS A 672 -2.95 -17.81 -0.65
N GLY A 673 -2.13 -18.56 -1.41
CA GLY A 673 -1.85 -18.30 -2.81
C GLY A 673 -2.99 -18.69 -3.74
N CYS A 674 -3.18 -17.92 -4.83
CA CYS A 674 -4.04 -18.34 -5.93
C CYS A 674 -3.26 -19.29 -6.85
N HIS A 675 -3.45 -20.58 -6.68
CA HIS A 675 -2.69 -21.60 -7.43
C HIS A 675 -3.31 -21.99 -8.78
N ASP A 676 -4.50 -21.48 -9.06
CA ASP A 676 -5.16 -21.56 -10.37
C ASP A 676 -5.71 -20.18 -10.75
N ASN A 677 -5.16 -19.58 -11.80
CA ASN A 677 -5.55 -18.24 -12.24
C ASN A 677 -7.02 -18.12 -12.67
N ARG A 678 -7.69 -19.24 -12.97
CA ARG A 678 -9.13 -19.31 -13.27
C ARG A 678 -9.99 -19.17 -12.02
N MET A 679 -9.40 -19.34 -10.83
CA MET A 679 -10.07 -19.37 -9.53
C MET A 679 -9.96 -18.06 -8.75
N ASP A 680 -9.16 -17.09 -9.22
CA ASP A 680 -9.02 -15.79 -8.54
C ASP A 680 -10.15 -14.82 -8.92
N LYS A 681 -10.18 -13.70 -8.23
CA LYS A 681 -11.14 -12.62 -8.52
C LYS A 681 -10.88 -12.01 -9.90
N ILE A 682 -11.95 -11.89 -10.66
CA ILE A 682 -11.91 -11.45 -12.06
C ILE A 682 -11.16 -10.12 -12.27
N HIS A 683 -11.40 -9.12 -11.41
CA HIS A 683 -10.81 -7.79 -11.57
C HIS A 683 -9.29 -7.77 -11.43
N TRP A 684 -8.72 -8.71 -10.67
CA TRP A 684 -7.26 -8.80 -10.53
C TRP A 684 -6.66 -9.58 -11.69
N ASN A 685 -7.19 -10.76 -12.00
CA ASN A 685 -6.61 -11.61 -13.03
C ASN A 685 -6.84 -11.07 -14.46
N GLU A 686 -8.08 -10.69 -14.83
CA GLU A 686 -8.32 -10.12 -16.16
C GLU A 686 -7.52 -8.82 -16.40
N GLY A 687 -7.17 -8.09 -15.33
CA GLY A 687 -6.31 -6.90 -15.43
C GLY A 687 -4.90 -7.15 -15.98
N TRP A 688 -4.37 -8.37 -15.80
CA TRP A 688 -3.02 -8.76 -16.22
C TRP A 688 -3.00 -9.90 -17.23
N MET A 689 -4.05 -10.68 -17.27
CA MET A 689 -4.19 -11.85 -18.13
C MET A 689 -5.12 -11.62 -19.33
N GLY A 690 -5.88 -10.52 -19.34
CA GLY A 690 -6.89 -10.28 -20.35
C GLY A 690 -8.06 -11.27 -20.28
N LEU A 691 -8.75 -11.45 -21.38
CA LEU A 691 -9.88 -12.39 -21.45
C LEU A 691 -9.40 -13.84 -21.23
N MET A 692 -10.29 -14.66 -20.64
CA MET A 692 -10.05 -16.07 -20.39
C MET A 692 -9.60 -16.82 -21.66
N GLY A 693 -8.53 -17.61 -21.53
CA GLY A 693 -7.98 -18.44 -22.59
C GLY A 693 -7.01 -19.51 -22.03
N PRO A 694 -6.37 -20.31 -22.90
CA PRO A 694 -5.47 -21.39 -22.48
C PRO A 694 -4.32 -20.91 -21.58
N HIS A 695 -3.83 -19.69 -21.78
CA HIS A 695 -2.75 -19.09 -20.99
C HIS A 695 -3.07 -18.99 -19.50
N TYR A 696 -4.35 -19.01 -19.07
CA TYR A 696 -4.71 -19.08 -17.66
C TYR A 696 -4.24 -20.37 -17.00
N ALA A 697 -4.52 -21.52 -17.63
CA ALA A 697 -4.03 -22.82 -17.15
C ALA A 697 -2.50 -22.93 -17.24
N GLU A 698 -1.90 -22.45 -18.34
CA GLU A 698 -0.46 -22.45 -18.58
C GLU A 698 0.35 -21.61 -17.57
N ASN A 699 -0.31 -20.69 -16.85
CA ASN A 699 0.26 -19.87 -15.81
C ASN A 699 -0.15 -20.31 -14.40
N SER A 700 -0.85 -21.44 -14.25
CA SER A 700 -1.38 -21.90 -12.96
C SER A 700 -0.53 -23.02 -12.36
N ASN A 701 -0.24 -22.92 -11.07
CA ASN A 701 0.57 -23.92 -10.35
C ASN A 701 -0.08 -25.30 -10.36
N VAL A 702 -1.41 -25.38 -10.30
CA VAL A 702 -2.17 -26.65 -10.32
C VAL A 702 -1.83 -27.48 -11.55
N THR A 703 -1.58 -26.85 -12.69
CA THR A 703 -1.21 -27.52 -13.95
C THR A 703 0.14 -28.23 -13.87
N TYR A 704 1.06 -27.70 -13.07
CA TYR A 704 2.44 -28.17 -12.98
C TYR A 704 2.79 -28.83 -11.63
N ALA A 705 1.80 -29.17 -10.82
CA ALA A 705 1.99 -29.79 -9.50
C ALA A 705 2.90 -31.03 -9.53
N HIS A 706 2.86 -31.78 -10.63
CA HIS A 706 3.70 -32.97 -10.86
C HIS A 706 5.22 -32.66 -10.90
N LYS A 707 5.60 -31.41 -11.12
CA LYS A 707 7.01 -30.96 -11.16
C LYS A 707 7.59 -30.62 -9.80
N LEU A 708 6.85 -30.75 -8.70
CA LEU A 708 7.37 -30.42 -7.37
C LEU A 708 8.56 -31.33 -7.03
N GLU A 709 9.71 -30.72 -6.71
CA GLU A 709 10.93 -31.40 -6.29
C GLU A 709 11.43 -30.96 -4.91
N GLY A 710 11.12 -29.74 -4.49
CA GLY A 710 11.58 -29.17 -3.21
C GLY A 710 10.62 -29.42 -2.04
N LYS A 711 10.94 -28.86 -0.88
CA LYS A 711 10.10 -28.91 0.32
C LYS A 711 9.06 -27.81 0.26
N LEU A 712 7.79 -28.13 0.53
CA LEU A 712 6.67 -27.20 0.42
C LEU A 712 5.85 -27.17 1.71
N LEU A 713 5.60 -25.94 2.21
CA LEU A 713 4.60 -25.64 3.24
C LEU A 713 3.49 -24.80 2.61
N LEU A 714 2.27 -25.32 2.58
CA LEU A 714 1.06 -24.60 2.19
C LEU A 714 0.32 -24.16 3.45
N THR A 715 -0.13 -22.90 3.46
CA THR A 715 -1.00 -22.38 4.53
C THR A 715 -2.19 -21.65 3.92
N VAL A 716 -3.38 -21.80 4.52
CA VAL A 716 -4.62 -21.17 4.04
C VAL A 716 -5.59 -20.92 5.18
N GLY A 717 -6.28 -19.79 5.14
CA GLY A 717 -7.43 -19.50 6.00
C GLY A 717 -8.69 -20.16 5.45
N GLU A 718 -9.43 -20.86 6.31
CA GLU A 718 -10.65 -21.56 5.92
C GLU A 718 -11.73 -20.65 5.31
N LEU A 719 -11.80 -19.38 5.77
CA LEU A 719 -12.79 -18.40 5.37
C LEU A 719 -12.17 -17.23 4.57
N ASP A 720 -11.15 -17.52 3.76
CA ASP A 720 -10.50 -16.49 2.95
C ASP A 720 -11.46 -15.97 1.87
N THR A 721 -11.87 -14.71 2.01
CA THR A 721 -12.74 -14.00 1.05
C THR A 721 -11.97 -13.23 -0.04
N LYS A 722 -10.63 -13.21 0.01
CA LYS A 722 -9.77 -12.52 -0.97
C LYS A 722 -9.25 -13.47 -2.04
N VAL A 723 -8.81 -14.64 -1.63
CA VAL A 723 -8.43 -15.74 -2.53
C VAL A 723 -9.25 -16.95 -2.11
N ASP A 724 -10.03 -17.51 -3.02
CA ASP A 724 -10.89 -18.66 -2.75
C ASP A 724 -10.05 -19.83 -2.19
N PRO A 725 -10.31 -20.31 -0.94
CA PRO A 725 -9.55 -21.42 -0.34
C PRO A 725 -9.52 -22.68 -1.20
N ALA A 726 -10.56 -22.86 -2.02
CA ALA A 726 -10.62 -23.98 -2.96
C ALA A 726 -9.45 -24.00 -3.95
N SER A 727 -8.83 -22.84 -4.25
CA SER A 727 -7.62 -22.80 -5.11
C SER A 727 -6.44 -23.55 -4.47
N THR A 728 -6.26 -23.41 -3.14
CA THR A 728 -5.26 -24.20 -2.39
C THR A 728 -5.64 -25.68 -2.36
N MET A 729 -6.92 -26.01 -2.12
CA MET A 729 -7.36 -27.43 -2.11
C MET A 729 -7.22 -28.10 -3.48
N GLN A 730 -7.38 -27.37 -4.58
CA GLN A 730 -7.17 -27.90 -5.92
C GLN A 730 -5.70 -28.23 -6.19
N VAL A 731 -4.75 -27.38 -5.76
CA VAL A 731 -3.32 -27.73 -5.90
C VAL A 731 -2.91 -28.86 -4.97
N VAL A 732 -3.47 -28.93 -3.76
CA VAL A 732 -3.30 -30.08 -2.85
C VAL A 732 -3.75 -31.38 -3.53
N ASN A 733 -4.95 -31.42 -4.12
CA ASN A 733 -5.43 -32.58 -4.87
C ASN A 733 -4.52 -32.93 -6.05
N ALA A 734 -3.99 -31.92 -6.77
CA ALA A 734 -3.05 -32.16 -7.88
C ALA A 734 -1.72 -32.75 -7.40
N LEU A 735 -1.20 -32.27 -6.27
CA LEU A 735 0.02 -32.78 -5.63
C LEU A 735 -0.15 -34.23 -5.16
N ILE A 736 -1.28 -34.55 -4.50
CA ILE A 736 -1.60 -35.93 -4.08
C ILE A 736 -1.68 -36.86 -5.29
N LYS A 737 -2.37 -36.45 -6.37
CA LYS A 737 -2.47 -37.27 -7.61
C LYS A 737 -1.12 -37.46 -8.29
N ALA A 738 -0.16 -36.57 -8.05
CA ALA A 738 1.20 -36.65 -8.58
C ALA A 738 2.18 -37.34 -7.63
N ASP A 739 1.69 -37.90 -6.51
CA ASP A 739 2.48 -38.56 -5.47
C ASP A 739 3.61 -37.66 -4.93
N LYS A 740 3.26 -36.42 -4.55
CA LYS A 740 4.20 -35.41 -4.04
C LYS A 740 3.97 -35.12 -2.57
N ASP A 741 5.05 -35.10 -1.79
CA ASP A 741 5.04 -34.77 -0.36
C ASP A 741 5.00 -33.25 -0.13
N PHE A 742 4.19 -32.81 0.82
CA PHE A 742 4.09 -31.42 1.26
C PHE A 742 3.48 -31.30 2.66
N ASP A 743 3.75 -30.17 3.34
CA ASP A 743 3.06 -29.78 4.57
C ASP A 743 1.85 -28.89 4.23
N LEU A 744 0.74 -29.09 4.95
CA LEU A 744 -0.46 -28.26 4.83
C LEU A 744 -0.95 -27.82 6.21
N VAL A 745 -1.24 -26.51 6.36
CA VAL A 745 -1.95 -25.96 7.53
C VAL A 745 -3.16 -25.18 7.06
N VAL A 746 -4.35 -25.69 7.37
CA VAL A 746 -5.62 -24.97 7.24
C VAL A 746 -5.92 -24.34 8.60
N VAL A 747 -6.19 -23.04 8.63
CA VAL A 747 -6.51 -22.31 9.86
C VAL A 747 -8.02 -22.12 9.96
N PRO A 748 -8.70 -22.84 10.88
CA PRO A 748 -10.16 -22.75 11.03
C PRO A 748 -10.61 -21.34 11.35
N GLY A 749 -11.72 -20.90 10.72
CA GLY A 749 -12.34 -19.60 10.96
C GLY A 749 -11.54 -18.38 10.49
N ALA A 750 -10.30 -18.57 10.02
CA ALA A 750 -9.43 -17.45 9.64
C ALA A 750 -9.65 -17.01 8.17
N GLY A 751 -9.41 -15.72 7.92
CA GLY A 751 -9.49 -15.08 6.62
C GLY A 751 -8.15 -15.05 5.86
N HIS A 752 -7.95 -14.02 5.03
CA HIS A 752 -6.76 -13.82 4.21
C HIS A 752 -5.54 -13.38 5.03
N GLY A 753 -4.33 -13.85 4.65
CA GLY A 753 -3.08 -13.39 5.25
C GLY A 753 -2.72 -14.07 6.58
N VAL A 754 -3.19 -15.29 6.80
CA VAL A 754 -2.94 -16.08 8.03
C VAL A 754 -1.46 -16.33 8.31
N GLY A 755 -0.60 -16.32 7.29
CA GLY A 755 0.85 -16.55 7.39
C GLY A 755 1.59 -15.57 8.30
N GLU A 756 1.00 -14.42 8.60
CA GLU A 756 1.57 -13.41 9.51
C GLU A 756 1.08 -13.55 10.97
N THR A 757 0.23 -14.52 11.28
CA THR A 757 -0.12 -14.84 12.67
C THR A 757 1.11 -15.38 13.42
N PRO A 758 1.21 -15.20 14.75
CA PRO A 758 2.37 -15.69 15.53
C PRO A 758 2.62 -17.18 15.33
N TYR A 759 1.53 -18.01 15.31
CA TYR A 759 1.61 -19.43 15.09
C TYR A 759 2.23 -19.78 13.72
N LEU A 760 1.75 -19.17 12.64
CA LEU A 760 2.23 -19.51 11.28
C LEU A 760 3.59 -18.87 10.97
N ARG A 761 3.92 -17.72 11.56
CA ARG A 761 5.29 -17.19 11.50
C ARG A 761 6.28 -18.20 12.10
N ARG A 762 5.98 -18.73 13.30
CA ARG A 762 6.81 -19.78 13.92
C ARG A 762 6.85 -21.05 13.06
N ARG A 763 5.73 -21.53 12.53
CA ARG A 763 5.69 -22.71 11.65
C ARG A 763 6.57 -22.54 10.40
N ARG A 764 6.56 -21.32 9.80
CA ARG A 764 7.44 -20.96 8.67
C ARG A 764 8.92 -20.92 9.08
N GLN A 765 9.25 -20.38 10.24
CA GLN A 765 10.59 -20.39 10.81
C GLN A 765 11.09 -21.83 11.02
N ASP A 766 10.31 -22.65 11.71
CA ASP A 766 10.60 -24.06 11.96
C ASP A 766 10.81 -24.83 10.64
N PHE A 767 9.98 -24.56 9.63
CA PHE A 767 10.06 -25.17 8.31
C PHE A 767 11.39 -24.87 7.61
N PHE A 768 11.83 -23.62 7.60
CA PHE A 768 13.11 -23.25 6.99
C PHE A 768 14.32 -23.71 7.79
N VAL A 769 14.27 -23.65 9.12
CA VAL A 769 15.33 -24.17 9.99
C VAL A 769 15.54 -25.66 9.72
N ARG A 770 14.47 -26.46 9.68
CA ARG A 770 14.56 -27.89 9.39
C ARG A 770 15.08 -28.18 7.98
N ASN A 771 14.55 -27.52 6.97
CA ASN A 771 14.78 -27.89 5.57
C ASN A 771 15.99 -27.19 4.91
N LEU A 772 16.50 -26.07 5.47
CA LEU A 772 17.65 -25.36 4.90
C LEU A 772 18.87 -25.36 5.80
N LEU A 773 18.71 -25.31 7.14
CA LEU A 773 19.82 -25.45 8.10
C LEU A 773 20.08 -26.94 8.41
N GLY A 774 19.10 -27.82 8.26
CA GLY A 774 19.22 -29.24 8.56
C GLY A 774 19.28 -29.56 10.07
N VAL A 775 18.73 -28.68 10.90
CA VAL A 775 18.65 -28.86 12.35
C VAL A 775 17.20 -28.90 12.81
N GLU A 776 16.91 -29.67 13.85
CA GLU A 776 15.57 -29.64 14.44
C GLU A 776 15.32 -28.31 15.16
N PRO A 777 14.17 -27.67 14.92
CA PRO A 777 13.80 -26.45 15.61
C PRO A 777 13.79 -26.66 17.13
N ARG A 778 14.53 -25.84 17.84
CA ARG A 778 14.61 -25.91 19.30
C ARG A 778 13.45 -25.15 19.90
N ARG A 779 12.68 -25.86 20.71
CA ARG A 779 11.60 -25.34 21.56
C ARG A 779 12.04 -25.53 23.00
N GLU A 780 11.40 -24.80 23.92
CA GLU A 780 11.63 -24.95 25.36
C GLU A 780 11.70 -26.39 25.82
#